data_11d52c5455bca415aba2070c56151dc2
#
_entry.id   11d52c5455bca415aba2070c56151dc2
#
_cell.length_a   1.000
_cell.length_b   1.000
_cell.length_c   1.000
_cell.angle_alpha   90.00
_cell.angle_beta   90.00
_cell.angle_gamma   90.00
#
_symmetry.space_group_name_H-M   'P 1'
#
loop_
_entity.id
_entity.type
_entity.pdbx_description
1 polymer ?
#
loop_
_entity_poly.entity_id
_entity_poly.type
_entity_poly.pdbx_seq_one_letter_code
_entity_poly.pdbx_strand_id
1 'polypeptide(L)'
;VKKSVAASEKPVKAKEFDKELFKRSVEYNVRTLYRKNLEEADAQQIFQAVSYAIKDRIVENWMETQKAYEKEDPKMVYYMSMEFLMGRALGNNLINLKAYKPVAEALEELGLDLNLIEDQEPDAALGNGGLGRLAACFLDSLATLGYPAYGCGIRYRYGMFKQEIRDGYQVEVPDNWLMNGNPFELRRPEYAKIVKFGGYVSVHTDENGRNVFTQEGYQSVKAVPFDFPIVGYGNGIVNTLRIWDAEPVECFQLDSFDKGDYQKAVEQENLARNIVEVLYPNDNHYAGKELRLKQQYFFISASVQEAVEKYMRKHDDIHKFYEKVTFQLNDTHPTVAIAELMRVLMDDYYLTWEEAWEITTKTCAYTNHTIMAEALEKWPIELFSRLLPRIYQIVEEINRRFIIDIQQKYSNVPGVDVQEKIRKMAIIYDGQVKMAHMAIVAGYSVNGVARLHTEILKTQELKDFYEMFPERFNNKTNGITQRRFLLHANPLLADWVTAHVGDDWITDLPQISRLKVYADDKKAQQEFMNIKYQNKVRLAKYILEHNGIEVDPRSIFDVQVKRLHEYKRQLLNILHVMHLYNELKEHPELDFYPRTFIFGAKAAAGYRNAKLTIKLINSVADVVNNDPAINGKIRVVFIENYNVSNAEIIFAAADVSEQISTASKEASGTGNMKFMLNGALTLGTMDGANVEIVEEVGEENAFIFGLSAQEVINYENHGGYDPMEIFNNDQDVRKVLMQLINGTFAPGDPELFRPLYNSLLNTQCTAKADTYFILKDFKSYAEAQKRVEAAYRDEDNWAKSAILNVACSGKFTSDRTIQQYVDEIWHLDKVVLK
;
A
#
# COMPACT_ATOMS: atom_id res chain seq x y z
N VAL A 1 0.63 -28.84 -46.77
CA VAL A 1 1.45 -28.10 -45.80
C VAL A 1 1.70 -26.70 -46.33
N LYS A 2 0.91 -25.71 -45.96
CA LYS A 2 1.22 -24.29 -46.14
C LYS A 2 1.00 -23.64 -44.78
N LYS A 3 2.10 -23.26 -44.10
CA LYS A 3 2.08 -22.33 -42.97
C LYS A 3 1.66 -20.95 -43.52
N SER A 4 0.47 -20.46 -43.13
CA SER A 4 0.12 -19.07 -43.32
C SER A 4 0.82 -18.26 -42.23
N VAL A 5 1.74 -17.41 -42.63
CA VAL A 5 2.33 -16.37 -41.82
C VAL A 5 1.20 -15.39 -41.47
N ALA A 6 0.79 -15.32 -40.23
CA ALA A 6 -0.13 -14.30 -39.78
C ALA A 6 0.55 -12.94 -39.91
N ALA A 7 -0.04 -12.08 -40.73
CA ALA A 7 0.36 -10.69 -40.84
C ALA A 7 0.16 -10.01 -39.48
N SER A 8 1.19 -9.39 -38.93
CA SER A 8 1.10 -8.55 -37.76
C SER A 8 0.17 -7.36 -38.05
N GLU A 9 -1.07 -7.43 -37.56
CA GLU A 9 -1.96 -6.27 -37.61
C GLU A 9 -1.33 -5.14 -36.80
N LYS A 10 -1.12 -3.99 -37.43
CA LYS A 10 -0.60 -2.80 -36.75
C LYS A 10 -1.61 -2.32 -35.71
N PRO A 11 -1.17 -1.95 -34.51
CA PRO A 11 -2.06 -1.40 -33.49
C PRO A 11 -2.78 -0.15 -34.03
N VAL A 12 -4.06 -0.02 -33.69
CA VAL A 12 -4.86 1.15 -34.02
C VAL A 12 -4.16 2.40 -33.46
N LYS A 13 -3.86 3.36 -34.32
CA LYS A 13 -3.37 4.67 -33.87
C LYS A 13 -4.42 5.27 -32.96
N ALA A 14 -4.03 5.55 -31.69
CA ALA A 14 -4.86 6.32 -30.77
C ALA A 14 -5.38 7.58 -31.52
N LYS A 15 -6.71 7.82 -31.45
CA LYS A 15 -7.31 9.04 -32.02
C LYS A 15 -6.54 10.25 -31.46
N GLU A 16 -6.06 11.10 -32.36
CA GLU A 16 -5.38 12.34 -32.00
C GLU A 16 -6.25 13.17 -31.05
N PHE A 17 -5.66 13.79 -30.06
CA PHE A 17 -6.40 14.59 -29.06
C PHE A 17 -6.91 15.89 -29.70
N ASP A 18 -8.23 16.09 -29.71
CA ASP A 18 -8.88 17.28 -30.24
C ASP A 18 -8.93 18.39 -29.18
N LYS A 19 -8.03 19.35 -29.25
CA LYS A 19 -7.92 20.48 -28.33
C LYS A 19 -9.19 21.37 -28.36
N GLU A 20 -9.75 21.62 -29.55
CA GLU A 20 -10.92 22.49 -29.68
C GLU A 20 -12.17 21.85 -29.08
N LEU A 21 -12.36 20.57 -29.31
CA LEU A 21 -13.44 19.83 -28.68
C LEU A 21 -13.28 19.82 -27.16
N PHE A 22 -12.06 19.63 -26.65
CA PHE A 22 -11.77 19.64 -25.23
C PHE A 22 -12.08 21.01 -24.60
N LYS A 23 -11.61 22.11 -25.19
CA LYS A 23 -11.89 23.48 -24.69
C LYS A 23 -13.40 23.75 -24.61
N ARG A 24 -14.14 23.41 -25.65
CA ARG A 24 -15.61 23.54 -25.66
C ARG A 24 -16.27 22.68 -24.58
N SER A 25 -15.76 21.48 -24.35
CA SER A 25 -16.28 20.59 -23.29
C SER A 25 -16.05 21.18 -21.91
N VAL A 26 -14.89 21.76 -21.64
CA VAL A 26 -14.58 22.45 -20.36
C VAL A 26 -15.55 23.62 -20.15
N GLU A 27 -15.70 24.52 -21.14
CA GLU A 27 -16.63 25.66 -21.06
C GLU A 27 -18.09 25.20 -20.88
N TYR A 28 -18.47 24.16 -21.60
CA TYR A 28 -19.81 23.56 -21.48
C TYR A 28 -20.05 23.01 -20.07
N ASN A 29 -19.11 22.28 -19.51
CA ASN A 29 -19.19 21.72 -18.17
C ASN A 29 -19.27 22.82 -17.09
N VAL A 30 -18.48 23.88 -17.18
CA VAL A 30 -18.59 25.02 -16.26
C VAL A 30 -20.00 25.61 -16.31
N ARG A 31 -20.54 25.81 -17.52
CA ARG A 31 -21.87 26.41 -17.71
C ARG A 31 -22.98 25.51 -17.17
N THR A 32 -22.92 24.21 -17.46
CA THR A 32 -24.03 23.29 -17.12
C THR A 32 -23.99 22.82 -15.67
N LEU A 33 -22.81 22.65 -15.09
CA LEU A 33 -22.67 22.21 -13.69
C LEU A 33 -22.87 23.38 -12.71
N TYR A 34 -22.42 24.60 -13.08
CA TYR A 34 -22.34 25.71 -12.13
C TYR A 34 -23.10 26.96 -12.57
N ARG A 35 -23.65 26.99 -13.76
CA ARG A 35 -24.34 28.16 -14.31
C ARG A 35 -23.44 29.40 -14.31
N LYS A 36 -22.17 29.23 -14.69
CA LYS A 36 -21.13 30.26 -14.73
C LYS A 36 -20.40 30.25 -16.07
N ASN A 37 -19.76 31.36 -16.40
CA ASN A 37 -18.73 31.39 -17.43
C ASN A 37 -17.38 30.98 -16.81
N LEU A 38 -16.39 30.69 -17.65
CA LEU A 38 -15.08 30.25 -17.21
C LEU A 38 -14.39 31.25 -16.27
N GLU A 39 -14.53 32.54 -16.56
CA GLU A 39 -13.94 33.63 -15.78
C GLU A 39 -14.59 33.81 -14.39
N GLU A 40 -15.79 33.29 -14.19
CA GLU A 40 -16.53 33.36 -12.94
C GLU A 40 -16.35 32.12 -12.06
N ALA A 41 -15.82 31.06 -12.64
CA ALA A 41 -15.64 29.79 -11.94
C ALA A 41 -14.41 29.83 -11.01
N ASP A 42 -14.55 29.26 -9.84
CA ASP A 42 -13.39 29.05 -8.96
C ASP A 42 -12.54 27.83 -9.40
N ALA A 43 -11.35 27.73 -8.81
CA ALA A 43 -10.40 26.68 -9.20
C ALA A 43 -10.94 25.26 -9.04
N GLN A 44 -11.74 25.00 -8.00
CA GLN A 44 -12.37 23.68 -7.78
C GLN A 44 -13.42 23.36 -8.84
N GLN A 45 -14.22 24.34 -9.23
CA GLN A 45 -15.22 24.21 -10.30
C GLN A 45 -14.55 23.94 -11.65
N ILE A 46 -13.43 24.60 -11.92
CA ILE A 46 -12.63 24.38 -13.13
C ILE A 46 -12.04 22.97 -13.11
N PHE A 47 -11.50 22.52 -11.98
CA PHE A 47 -11.01 21.14 -11.82
C PHE A 47 -12.10 20.10 -12.16
N GLN A 48 -13.30 20.28 -11.63
CA GLN A 48 -14.43 19.39 -11.92
C GLN A 48 -14.77 19.40 -13.42
N ALA A 49 -14.85 20.58 -14.01
CA ALA A 49 -15.19 20.73 -15.43
C ALA A 49 -14.15 20.08 -16.37
N VAL A 50 -12.87 20.26 -16.06
CA VAL A 50 -11.75 19.62 -16.78
C VAL A 50 -11.80 18.09 -16.62
N SER A 51 -12.02 17.63 -15.40
CA SER A 51 -12.11 16.20 -15.10
C SER A 51 -13.28 15.52 -15.84
N TYR A 52 -14.44 16.14 -15.91
CA TYR A 52 -15.57 15.63 -16.70
C TYR A 52 -15.26 15.62 -18.20
N ALA A 53 -14.57 16.63 -18.74
CA ALA A 53 -14.16 16.64 -20.13
C ALA A 53 -13.21 15.50 -20.49
N ILE A 54 -12.29 15.15 -19.60
CA ILE A 54 -11.39 14.01 -19.76
C ILE A 54 -12.13 12.68 -19.57
N LYS A 55 -13.08 12.62 -18.62
CA LYS A 55 -13.89 11.42 -18.37
C LYS A 55 -14.67 10.97 -19.60
N ASP A 56 -15.15 11.87 -20.42
CA ASP A 56 -15.86 11.51 -21.65
C ASP A 56 -15.01 10.57 -22.52
N ARG A 57 -13.74 10.91 -22.72
CA ARG A 57 -12.81 10.06 -23.47
C ARG A 57 -12.46 8.75 -22.75
N ILE A 58 -12.31 8.80 -21.44
CA ILE A 58 -12.08 7.59 -20.63
C ILE A 58 -13.26 6.63 -20.77
N VAL A 59 -14.48 7.11 -20.69
CA VAL A 59 -15.70 6.30 -20.80
C VAL A 59 -15.82 5.64 -22.17
N GLU A 60 -15.49 6.34 -23.26
CA GLU A 60 -15.46 5.73 -24.60
C GLU A 60 -14.50 4.52 -24.63
N ASN A 61 -13.28 4.69 -24.17
CA ASN A 61 -12.30 3.61 -24.07
C ASN A 61 -12.75 2.49 -23.12
N TRP A 62 -13.40 2.84 -22.02
CA TRP A 62 -13.93 1.90 -21.04
C TRP A 62 -15.02 1.01 -21.65
N MET A 63 -15.91 1.60 -22.42
CA MET A 63 -16.96 0.87 -23.16
C MET A 63 -16.36 -0.06 -24.22
N GLU A 64 -15.34 0.38 -24.94
CA GLU A 64 -14.68 -0.48 -25.93
C GLU A 64 -13.92 -1.65 -25.25
N THR A 65 -13.29 -1.39 -24.11
CA THR A 65 -12.67 -2.44 -23.28
C THR A 65 -13.71 -3.47 -22.84
N GLN A 66 -14.86 -3.03 -22.34
CA GLN A 66 -15.96 -3.90 -21.93
C GLN A 66 -16.46 -4.78 -23.08
N LYS A 67 -16.69 -4.19 -24.25
CA LYS A 67 -17.11 -4.94 -25.46
C LYS A 67 -16.07 -6.01 -25.87
N ALA A 68 -14.79 -5.66 -25.79
CA ALA A 68 -13.71 -6.61 -26.07
C ALA A 68 -13.72 -7.78 -25.08
N TYR A 69 -13.86 -7.50 -23.78
CA TYR A 69 -13.95 -8.55 -22.75
C TYR A 69 -15.22 -9.40 -22.89
N GLU A 70 -16.34 -8.84 -23.27
CA GLU A 70 -17.55 -9.60 -23.55
C GLU A 70 -17.37 -10.52 -24.77
N LYS A 71 -16.71 -10.05 -25.82
CA LYS A 71 -16.50 -10.79 -27.04
C LYS A 71 -15.46 -11.89 -26.91
N GLU A 72 -14.31 -11.60 -26.32
CA GLU A 72 -13.16 -12.49 -26.23
C GLU A 72 -13.27 -13.47 -25.04
N ASP A 73 -14.07 -13.13 -24.06
CA ASP A 73 -14.31 -13.94 -22.85
C ASP A 73 -13.00 -14.38 -22.14
N PRO A 74 -12.10 -13.47 -21.84
CA PRO A 74 -10.83 -13.80 -21.21
C PRO A 74 -11.02 -14.20 -19.74
N LYS A 75 -10.05 -14.95 -19.20
CA LYS A 75 -9.95 -15.13 -17.75
C LYS A 75 -9.66 -13.79 -17.08
N MET A 76 -10.28 -13.53 -15.95
CA MET A 76 -10.21 -12.26 -15.23
C MET A 76 -9.70 -12.46 -13.80
N VAL A 77 -8.77 -11.61 -13.39
CA VAL A 77 -8.35 -11.52 -12.00
C VAL A 77 -9.17 -10.47 -11.25
N TYR A 78 -9.62 -10.85 -10.06
CA TYR A 78 -10.22 -9.96 -9.08
C TYR A 78 -9.21 -9.74 -7.95
N TYR A 79 -8.60 -8.57 -7.95
CA TYR A 79 -7.62 -8.19 -6.93
C TYR A 79 -8.35 -7.61 -5.72
N MET A 80 -8.46 -8.42 -4.68
CA MET A 80 -9.23 -8.10 -3.48
C MET A 80 -8.32 -7.49 -2.42
N SER A 81 -8.57 -6.23 -2.06
CA SER A 81 -7.76 -5.52 -1.10
C SER A 81 -8.61 -4.62 -0.20
N MET A 82 -8.24 -4.59 1.08
CA MET A 82 -8.85 -3.68 2.06
C MET A 82 -8.56 -2.21 1.73
N GLU A 83 -7.49 -1.93 0.99
CA GLU A 83 -7.04 -0.58 0.66
C GLU A 83 -6.49 -0.47 -0.77
N PHE A 84 -6.76 0.69 -1.38
CA PHE A 84 -6.20 1.11 -2.65
C PHE A 84 -5.73 2.57 -2.54
N LEU A 85 -4.45 2.78 -2.37
CA LEU A 85 -3.86 4.12 -2.23
C LEU A 85 -3.62 4.75 -3.60
N MET A 86 -4.69 5.24 -4.22
CA MET A 86 -4.70 5.70 -5.60
C MET A 86 -3.97 7.03 -5.80
N GLY A 87 -4.04 7.94 -4.84
CA GLY A 87 -3.60 9.31 -5.04
C GLY A 87 -4.54 10.11 -5.96
N ARG A 88 -4.05 11.20 -6.51
CA ARG A 88 -4.77 12.02 -7.49
C ARG A 88 -4.90 11.29 -8.84
N ALA A 89 -6.06 11.45 -9.49
CA ALA A 89 -6.39 10.73 -10.71
C ALA A 89 -6.15 11.55 -11.99
N LEU A 90 -6.42 12.86 -12.00
CA LEU A 90 -6.40 13.69 -13.22
C LEU A 90 -5.08 13.60 -13.96
N GLY A 91 -3.96 13.95 -13.33
CA GLY A 91 -2.65 13.95 -13.96
C GLY A 91 -2.22 12.57 -14.44
N ASN A 92 -2.45 11.53 -13.63
CA ASN A 92 -2.14 10.16 -14.00
C ASN A 92 -2.96 9.68 -15.21
N ASN A 93 -4.24 10.03 -15.26
CA ASN A 93 -5.10 9.72 -16.40
C ASN A 93 -4.64 10.43 -17.67
N LEU A 94 -4.26 11.71 -17.56
CA LEU A 94 -3.73 12.48 -18.69
C LEU A 94 -2.43 11.87 -19.25
N ILE A 95 -1.54 11.43 -18.39
CA ILE A 95 -0.30 10.75 -18.79
C ILE A 95 -0.62 9.43 -19.50
N ASN A 96 -1.47 8.60 -18.93
CA ASN A 96 -1.80 7.29 -19.48
C ASN A 96 -2.60 7.39 -20.80
N LEU A 97 -3.40 8.44 -20.96
CA LEU A 97 -4.05 8.78 -22.23
C LEU A 97 -3.10 9.38 -23.27
N LYS A 98 -1.83 9.67 -22.92
CA LYS A 98 -0.89 10.46 -23.71
C LYS A 98 -1.42 11.86 -24.08
N ALA A 99 -2.24 12.44 -23.22
CA ALA A 99 -2.94 13.70 -23.42
C ALA A 99 -2.42 14.86 -22.53
N TYR A 100 -1.39 14.64 -21.71
CA TYR A 100 -0.93 15.64 -20.74
C TYR A 100 -0.50 16.96 -21.41
N LYS A 101 0.41 16.90 -22.39
CA LYS A 101 0.86 18.07 -23.13
C LYS A 101 -0.26 18.78 -23.90
N PRO A 102 -1.05 18.09 -24.74
CA PRO A 102 -2.15 18.73 -25.45
C PRO A 102 -3.19 19.38 -24.55
N VAL A 103 -3.47 18.79 -23.37
CA VAL A 103 -4.40 19.37 -22.39
C VAL A 103 -3.78 20.60 -21.71
N ALA A 104 -2.50 20.54 -21.33
CA ALA A 104 -1.82 21.69 -20.75
C ALA A 104 -1.82 22.89 -21.70
N GLU A 105 -1.50 22.68 -22.97
CA GLU A 105 -1.54 23.71 -24.01
C GLU A 105 -2.96 24.26 -24.23
N ALA A 106 -3.98 23.40 -24.28
CA ALA A 106 -5.35 23.82 -24.44
C ALA A 106 -5.86 24.67 -23.24
N LEU A 107 -5.44 24.32 -22.03
CA LEU A 107 -5.77 25.10 -20.82
C LEU A 107 -5.03 26.44 -20.80
N GLU A 108 -3.77 26.48 -21.21
CA GLU A 108 -3.01 27.73 -21.35
C GLU A 108 -3.69 28.69 -22.36
N GLU A 109 -4.20 28.15 -23.47
CA GLU A 109 -4.99 28.96 -24.45
C GLU A 109 -6.30 29.52 -23.83
N LEU A 110 -6.83 28.89 -22.79
CA LEU A 110 -7.97 29.36 -21.99
C LEU A 110 -7.54 30.27 -20.81
N GLY A 111 -6.25 30.55 -20.65
CA GLY A 111 -5.70 31.32 -19.53
C GLY A 111 -5.64 30.56 -18.20
N LEU A 112 -5.61 29.21 -18.26
CA LEU A 112 -5.60 28.34 -17.10
C LEU A 112 -4.27 27.60 -16.98
N ASP A 113 -3.85 27.30 -15.74
CA ASP A 113 -2.67 26.50 -15.44
C ASP A 113 -3.06 25.09 -14.95
N LEU A 114 -2.64 24.06 -15.69
CA LEU A 114 -2.93 22.67 -15.33
C LEU A 114 -2.41 22.29 -13.94
N ASN A 115 -1.24 22.76 -13.53
CA ASN A 115 -0.68 22.44 -12.22
C ASN A 115 -1.57 22.95 -11.08
N LEU A 116 -2.07 24.20 -11.23
CA LEU A 116 -3.00 24.77 -10.24
C LEU A 116 -4.34 24.02 -10.21
N ILE A 117 -4.76 23.48 -11.35
CA ILE A 117 -5.98 22.67 -11.44
C ILE A 117 -5.79 21.31 -10.77
N GLU A 118 -4.66 20.64 -11.03
CA GLU A 118 -4.31 19.36 -10.38
C GLU A 118 -4.25 19.51 -8.84
N ASP A 119 -3.78 20.66 -8.34
CA ASP A 119 -3.69 20.95 -6.90
C ASP A 119 -5.07 21.04 -6.20
N GLN A 120 -6.15 21.17 -6.96
CA GLN A 120 -7.51 21.16 -6.41
C GLN A 120 -8.02 19.76 -6.11
N GLU A 121 -7.42 18.72 -6.68
CA GLU A 121 -7.83 17.33 -6.45
C GLU A 121 -7.28 16.82 -5.12
N PRO A 122 -8.16 16.37 -4.19
CA PRO A 122 -7.69 15.68 -2.99
C PRO A 122 -7.18 14.28 -3.36
N ASP A 123 -6.20 13.77 -2.60
CA ASP A 123 -5.86 12.35 -2.68
C ASP A 123 -7.06 11.50 -2.25
N ALA A 124 -7.38 10.46 -3.01
CA ALA A 124 -8.42 9.51 -2.61
C ALA A 124 -7.97 8.76 -1.35
N ALA A 125 -8.70 8.95 -0.26
CA ALA A 125 -8.34 8.41 1.06
C ALA A 125 -8.70 6.92 1.22
N LEU A 126 -8.46 6.12 0.18
CA LEU A 126 -8.82 4.70 0.11
C LEU A 126 -7.69 3.75 0.55
N GLY A 127 -6.60 4.27 1.09
CA GLY A 127 -5.46 3.48 1.53
C GLY A 127 -4.59 4.19 2.56
N ASN A 128 -3.69 3.43 3.18
CA ASN A 128 -2.84 3.90 4.26
C ASN A 128 -1.34 3.90 3.89
N GLY A 129 -0.85 2.82 3.31
CA GLY A 129 0.59 2.65 3.12
C GLY A 129 0.97 1.74 1.96
N GLY A 130 2.04 0.96 2.17
CA GLY A 130 2.66 0.13 1.13
C GLY A 130 1.72 -0.88 0.48
N LEU A 131 0.88 -1.53 1.26
CA LEU A 131 -0.09 -2.52 0.76
C LEU A 131 -1.10 -1.89 -0.20
N GLY A 132 -1.68 -0.74 0.17
CA GLY A 132 -2.64 -0.03 -0.67
C GLY A 132 -2.00 0.59 -1.91
N ARG A 133 -0.78 1.13 -1.79
CA ARG A 133 -0.07 1.67 -2.96
C ARG A 133 0.37 0.58 -3.93
N LEU A 134 0.77 -0.60 -3.41
CA LEU A 134 1.05 -1.76 -4.25
C LEU A 134 -0.16 -2.17 -5.08
N ALA A 135 -1.34 -2.26 -4.44
CA ALA A 135 -2.59 -2.56 -5.12
C ALA A 135 -2.87 -1.57 -6.27
N ALA A 136 -2.67 -0.27 -6.02
CA ALA A 136 -2.83 0.77 -7.04
C ALA A 136 -1.81 0.63 -8.20
N CYS A 137 -0.54 0.34 -7.90
CA CYS A 137 0.48 0.08 -8.92
C CYS A 137 0.14 -1.16 -9.76
N PHE A 138 -0.37 -2.21 -9.14
CA PHE A 138 -0.76 -3.45 -9.83
C PHE A 138 -1.92 -3.22 -10.79
N LEU A 139 -2.91 -2.41 -10.42
CA LEU A 139 -4.00 -2.05 -11.32
C LEU A 139 -3.49 -1.26 -12.54
N ASP A 140 -2.60 -0.30 -12.34
CA ASP A 140 -1.95 0.44 -13.42
C ASP A 140 -1.20 -0.50 -14.39
N SER A 141 -0.42 -1.42 -13.85
CA SER A 141 0.33 -2.39 -14.63
C SER A 141 -0.57 -3.39 -15.38
N LEU A 142 -1.62 -3.89 -14.74
CA LEU A 142 -2.60 -4.79 -15.39
C LEU A 142 -3.25 -4.12 -16.60
N ALA A 143 -3.69 -2.87 -16.46
CA ALA A 143 -4.28 -2.11 -17.56
C ALA A 143 -3.25 -1.81 -18.67
N THR A 144 -2.05 -1.38 -18.30
CA THR A 144 -0.99 -1.06 -19.25
C THR A 144 -0.51 -2.28 -20.05
N LEU A 145 -0.43 -3.43 -19.41
CA LEU A 145 -0.05 -4.69 -20.05
C LEU A 145 -1.20 -5.35 -20.83
N GLY A 146 -2.43 -4.85 -20.68
CA GLY A 146 -3.61 -5.37 -21.39
C GLY A 146 -4.24 -6.60 -20.78
N TYR A 147 -4.08 -6.82 -19.46
CA TYR A 147 -4.67 -7.93 -18.74
C TYR A 147 -6.02 -7.56 -18.12
N PRO A 148 -7.06 -8.40 -18.31
CA PRO A 148 -8.38 -8.18 -17.71
C PRO A 148 -8.35 -8.28 -16.20
N ALA A 149 -8.80 -7.24 -15.51
CA ALA A 149 -8.76 -7.19 -14.07
C ALA A 149 -9.86 -6.29 -13.46
N TYR A 150 -10.31 -6.69 -12.27
CA TYR A 150 -11.05 -5.84 -11.34
C TYR A 150 -10.22 -5.64 -10.06
N GLY A 151 -10.18 -4.39 -9.56
CA GLY A 151 -9.90 -4.16 -8.16
C GLY A 151 -11.21 -4.23 -7.37
N CYS A 152 -11.19 -4.82 -6.19
CA CYS A 152 -12.35 -4.93 -5.30
C CYS A 152 -12.00 -4.40 -3.92
N GLY A 153 -12.72 -3.38 -3.45
CA GLY A 153 -12.49 -2.75 -2.15
C GLY A 153 -13.70 -2.01 -1.61
N ILE A 154 -13.48 -1.16 -0.64
CA ILE A 154 -14.51 -0.34 0.00
C ILE A 154 -14.36 1.13 -0.40
N ARG A 155 -15.49 1.79 -0.66
CA ARG A 155 -15.55 3.24 -0.87
C ARG A 155 -15.65 3.94 0.49
N TYR A 156 -14.49 4.13 1.14
CA TYR A 156 -14.45 4.84 2.40
C TYR A 156 -14.84 6.31 2.23
N ARG A 157 -15.68 6.84 3.11
CA ARG A 157 -16.08 8.24 3.07
C ARG A 157 -15.01 9.18 3.59
N TYR A 158 -14.31 8.76 4.64
CA TYR A 158 -13.20 9.50 5.26
C TYR A 158 -11.87 8.75 5.13
N GLY A 159 -11.93 7.44 4.86
CA GLY A 159 -10.75 6.60 4.62
C GLY A 159 -9.76 6.60 5.76
N MET A 160 -8.48 6.77 5.43
CA MET A 160 -7.44 7.02 6.41
C MET A 160 -7.50 8.47 6.87
N PHE A 161 -7.36 8.69 8.17
CA PHE A 161 -7.42 10.03 8.76
C PHE A 161 -6.41 10.99 8.11
N LYS A 162 -6.75 12.27 8.07
CA LYS A 162 -5.82 13.36 7.83
C LYS A 162 -5.03 13.61 9.13
N GLN A 163 -3.71 13.71 9.01
CA GLN A 163 -2.85 14.03 10.15
C GLN A 163 -2.66 15.53 10.27
N GLU A 164 -2.92 16.06 11.44
CA GLU A 164 -2.48 17.39 11.85
C GLU A 164 -1.42 17.27 12.95
N ILE A 165 -0.48 18.17 12.98
CA ILE A 165 0.50 18.29 14.06
C ILE A 165 0.16 19.49 14.91
N ARG A 166 -0.20 19.23 16.17
CA ARG A 166 -0.51 20.29 17.17
C ARG A 166 0.42 20.13 18.37
N ASP A 167 1.17 21.15 18.67
CA ASP A 167 2.19 21.13 19.73
C ASP A 167 3.17 19.95 19.60
N GLY A 168 3.51 19.58 18.36
CA GLY A 168 4.37 18.44 18.03
C GLY A 168 3.70 17.07 18.11
N TYR A 169 2.42 16.99 18.51
CA TYR A 169 1.67 15.72 18.57
C TYR A 169 0.87 15.48 17.31
N GLN A 170 0.79 14.21 16.91
CA GLN A 170 -0.19 13.79 15.90
C GLN A 170 -1.60 13.92 16.44
N VAL A 171 -2.44 14.59 15.68
CA VAL A 171 -3.90 14.66 15.86
C VAL A 171 -4.56 14.10 14.61
N GLU A 172 -5.44 13.13 14.79
CA GLU A 172 -6.22 12.52 13.73
C GLU A 172 -7.51 13.32 13.51
N VAL A 173 -7.72 13.77 12.28
CA VAL A 173 -8.95 14.44 11.85
C VAL A 173 -9.55 13.74 10.64
N PRO A 174 -10.88 13.83 10.42
CA PRO A 174 -11.50 13.24 9.25
C PRO A 174 -10.93 13.81 7.94
N ASP A 175 -10.64 12.95 6.98
CA ASP A 175 -10.26 13.35 5.61
C ASP A 175 -11.51 13.33 4.72
N ASN A 176 -12.16 14.48 4.61
CA ASN A 176 -13.38 14.62 3.81
C ASN A 176 -13.07 14.77 2.32
N TRP A 177 -12.41 13.78 1.74
CA TRP A 177 -11.96 13.81 0.34
C TRP A 177 -13.11 13.79 -0.67
N LEU A 178 -14.33 13.38 -0.26
CA LEU A 178 -15.53 13.34 -1.10
C LEU A 178 -16.41 14.59 -0.94
N MET A 179 -15.95 15.64 -0.27
CA MET A 179 -16.76 16.84 0.00
C MET A 179 -17.35 17.45 -1.28
N ASN A 180 -16.60 17.47 -2.37
CA ASN A 180 -17.02 17.97 -3.68
C ASN A 180 -17.36 16.84 -4.68
N GLY A 181 -17.51 15.59 -4.19
CA GLY A 181 -17.70 14.40 -5.02
C GLY A 181 -16.40 13.98 -5.72
N ASN A 182 -16.48 12.86 -6.45
CA ASN A 182 -15.39 12.36 -7.29
C ASN A 182 -15.85 12.33 -8.75
N PRO A 183 -15.30 13.18 -9.63
CA PRO A 183 -15.79 13.28 -11.01
C PRO A 183 -15.54 12.02 -11.84
N PHE A 184 -14.57 11.18 -11.45
CA PHE A 184 -14.19 9.98 -12.22
C PHE A 184 -15.02 8.74 -11.89
N GLU A 185 -15.70 8.67 -10.73
CA GLU A 185 -16.47 7.49 -10.34
C GLU A 185 -17.84 7.44 -11.00
N LEU A 186 -18.36 6.20 -11.18
CA LEU A 186 -19.71 5.92 -11.67
C LEU A 186 -20.45 5.03 -10.67
N ARG A 187 -21.56 5.49 -10.13
CA ARG A 187 -22.46 4.69 -9.27
C ARG A 187 -23.23 3.68 -10.14
N ARG A 188 -23.19 2.41 -9.75
CA ARG A 188 -23.77 1.28 -10.51
C ARG A 188 -24.79 0.50 -9.66
N PRO A 189 -25.95 1.10 -9.34
CA PRO A 189 -26.97 0.47 -8.49
C PRO A 189 -27.56 -0.82 -9.07
N GLU A 190 -27.47 -1.02 -10.37
CA GLU A 190 -27.91 -2.23 -11.06
C GLU A 190 -27.10 -3.50 -10.68
N TYR A 191 -25.94 -3.33 -10.07
CA TYR A 191 -25.10 -4.42 -9.56
C TYR A 191 -25.09 -4.51 -8.02
N ALA A 192 -26.04 -3.84 -7.36
CA ALA A 192 -26.12 -3.87 -5.90
C ALA A 192 -26.32 -5.30 -5.37
N LYS A 193 -25.75 -5.59 -4.19
CA LYS A 193 -25.86 -6.88 -3.52
C LYS A 193 -26.33 -6.70 -2.08
N ILE A 194 -26.98 -7.73 -1.56
CA ILE A 194 -27.37 -7.80 -0.15
C ILE A 194 -26.33 -8.59 0.61
N VAL A 195 -25.85 -8.02 1.71
CA VAL A 195 -24.91 -8.64 2.65
C VAL A 195 -25.60 -8.81 4.00
N LYS A 196 -25.49 -10.00 4.59
CA LYS A 196 -26.19 -10.38 5.82
C LYS A 196 -25.20 -10.55 6.97
N PHE A 197 -25.56 -10.01 8.13
CA PHE A 197 -24.76 -10.12 9.35
C PHE A 197 -25.63 -10.65 10.50
N GLY A 198 -25.05 -11.47 11.37
CA GLY A 198 -25.68 -11.95 12.57
C GLY A 198 -26.82 -12.97 12.31
N GLY A 199 -27.72 -13.06 13.27
CA GLY A 199 -28.80 -14.06 13.24
C GLY A 199 -28.31 -15.46 13.59
N TYR A 200 -29.01 -16.45 13.08
CA TYR A 200 -28.71 -17.87 13.27
C TYR A 200 -29.00 -18.65 11.99
N VAL A 201 -28.49 -19.87 11.92
CA VAL A 201 -28.69 -20.75 10.74
C VAL A 201 -29.72 -21.82 11.11
N SER A 202 -30.80 -21.90 10.32
CA SER A 202 -31.73 -23.02 10.32
C SER A 202 -31.38 -23.99 9.19
N VAL A 203 -31.61 -25.27 9.42
CA VAL A 203 -31.37 -26.34 8.43
C VAL A 203 -32.66 -27.13 8.23
N HIS A 204 -33.09 -27.23 7.01
CA HIS A 204 -34.21 -28.11 6.63
C HIS A 204 -33.82 -28.97 5.42
N THR A 205 -34.50 -30.12 5.29
CA THR A 205 -34.28 -30.99 4.15
C THR A 205 -35.34 -30.70 3.09
N ASP A 206 -34.89 -30.45 1.86
CA ASP A 206 -35.77 -30.18 0.72
C ASP A 206 -36.44 -31.45 0.19
N GLU A 207 -37.34 -31.34 -0.81
CA GLU A 207 -38.03 -32.45 -1.42
C GLU A 207 -37.10 -33.46 -2.09
N ASN A 208 -35.86 -33.06 -2.40
CA ASN A 208 -34.83 -33.88 -3.01
C ASN A 208 -33.88 -34.53 -1.99
N GLY A 209 -34.19 -34.37 -0.69
CA GLY A 209 -33.37 -34.94 0.39
C GLY A 209 -32.07 -34.13 0.68
N ARG A 210 -31.95 -32.88 0.18
CA ARG A 210 -30.79 -32.04 0.39
C ARG A 210 -30.98 -31.15 1.61
N ASN A 211 -29.90 -30.94 2.39
CA ASN A 211 -29.90 -29.98 3.47
C ASN A 211 -29.80 -28.58 2.89
N VAL A 212 -30.79 -27.74 3.21
CA VAL A 212 -30.85 -26.30 2.85
C VAL A 212 -30.56 -25.50 4.10
N PHE A 213 -29.55 -24.64 4.02
CA PHE A 213 -29.13 -23.77 5.10
C PHE A 213 -29.71 -22.37 4.87
N THR A 214 -30.45 -21.88 5.86
CA THR A 214 -31.09 -20.57 5.79
C THR A 214 -30.64 -19.71 6.97
N GLN A 215 -30.12 -18.54 6.68
CA GLN A 215 -29.79 -17.56 7.73
C GLN A 215 -31.05 -16.77 8.08
N GLU A 216 -31.39 -16.73 9.36
CA GLU A 216 -32.58 -16.07 9.88
C GLU A 216 -32.21 -15.06 10.95
N GLY A 217 -33.09 -14.06 11.19
CA GLY A 217 -32.85 -13.03 12.21
C GLY A 217 -31.65 -12.12 11.96
N TYR A 218 -31.18 -12.08 10.71
CA TYR A 218 -30.02 -11.31 10.30
C TYR A 218 -30.34 -9.82 10.12
N GLN A 219 -29.29 -9.00 10.19
CA GLN A 219 -29.27 -7.63 9.73
C GLN A 219 -28.74 -7.61 8.31
N SER A 220 -29.41 -6.90 7.42
CA SER A 220 -28.99 -6.76 6.02
C SER A 220 -28.52 -5.36 5.69
N VAL A 221 -27.49 -5.29 4.84
CA VAL A 221 -26.95 -4.06 4.27
C VAL A 221 -26.90 -4.21 2.77
N LYS A 222 -27.27 -3.15 2.06
CA LYS A 222 -27.16 -3.10 0.60
C LYS A 222 -25.82 -2.53 0.20
N ALA A 223 -25.00 -3.35 -0.45
CA ALA A 223 -23.73 -2.94 -1.04
C ALA A 223 -23.99 -2.41 -2.46
N VAL A 224 -23.63 -1.14 -2.71
CA VAL A 224 -23.78 -0.49 -4.01
C VAL A 224 -22.41 -0.16 -4.57
N PRO A 225 -22.05 -0.68 -5.76
CA PRO A 225 -20.73 -0.44 -6.32
C PRO A 225 -20.62 0.92 -6.99
N PHE A 226 -19.44 1.49 -6.83
CA PHE A 226 -18.95 2.64 -7.58
C PHE A 226 -17.73 2.17 -8.39
N ASP A 227 -17.79 2.38 -9.69
CA ASP A 227 -16.71 2.01 -10.60
C ASP A 227 -15.79 3.19 -10.84
N PHE A 228 -14.49 2.96 -10.63
CA PHE A 228 -13.42 3.91 -10.85
C PHE A 228 -12.56 3.44 -12.01
N PRO A 229 -12.28 4.28 -13.05
CA PRO A 229 -11.54 3.85 -14.21
C PRO A 229 -10.04 3.72 -13.94
N ILE A 230 -9.45 2.64 -14.42
CA ILE A 230 -8.01 2.39 -14.39
C ILE A 230 -7.49 2.40 -15.83
N VAL A 231 -6.88 3.51 -16.20
CA VAL A 231 -6.46 3.78 -17.58
C VAL A 231 -5.08 3.17 -17.84
N GLY A 232 -4.97 2.34 -18.87
CA GLY A 232 -3.69 1.81 -19.35
C GLY A 232 -2.91 2.84 -20.19
N TYR A 233 -1.58 2.76 -20.15
CA TYR A 233 -0.72 3.70 -20.87
C TYR A 233 -0.75 3.49 -22.39
N GLY A 234 -1.41 4.39 -23.08
CA GLY A 234 -1.38 4.51 -24.54
C GLY A 234 -2.00 3.36 -25.34
N ASN A 235 -2.70 2.44 -24.69
CA ASN A 235 -3.29 1.24 -25.33
C ASN A 235 -4.81 1.24 -25.43
N GLY A 236 -5.48 2.25 -24.91
CA GLY A 236 -6.94 2.38 -24.92
C GLY A 236 -7.67 1.48 -23.91
N ILE A 237 -6.96 0.61 -23.20
CA ILE A 237 -7.55 -0.26 -22.17
C ILE A 237 -7.93 0.57 -20.94
N VAL A 238 -9.13 0.32 -20.43
CA VAL A 238 -9.60 0.86 -19.15
C VAL A 238 -10.19 -0.28 -18.33
N ASN A 239 -9.48 -0.69 -17.28
CA ASN A 239 -9.97 -1.63 -16.28
C ASN A 239 -10.77 -0.91 -15.20
N THR A 240 -11.37 -1.68 -14.30
CA THR A 240 -12.29 -1.16 -13.29
C THR A 240 -11.76 -1.44 -11.89
N LEU A 241 -11.68 -0.39 -11.07
CA LEU A 241 -11.66 -0.52 -9.61
C LEU A 241 -13.10 -0.39 -9.12
N ARG A 242 -13.68 -1.48 -8.62
CA ARG A 242 -15.04 -1.53 -8.08
C ARG A 242 -14.99 -1.44 -6.57
N ILE A 243 -15.46 -0.33 -6.05
CA ILE A 243 -15.49 -0.05 -4.61
C ILE A 243 -16.94 0.04 -4.13
N TRP A 244 -17.21 -0.57 -2.98
CA TRP A 244 -18.56 -0.74 -2.47
C TRP A 244 -18.91 0.29 -1.41
N ASP A 245 -20.01 1.00 -1.61
CA ASP A 245 -20.68 1.83 -0.60
C ASP A 245 -21.80 1.04 0.09
N ALA A 246 -22.16 1.42 1.29
CA ALA A 246 -23.20 0.78 2.09
C ALA A 246 -24.43 1.65 2.19
N GLU A 247 -25.59 1.10 1.83
CA GLU A 247 -26.89 1.73 1.94
C GLU A 247 -27.84 0.85 2.78
N PRO A 248 -28.83 1.43 3.46
CA PRO A 248 -29.84 0.63 4.15
C PRO A 248 -30.73 -0.12 3.14
N VAL A 249 -31.19 -1.32 3.49
CA VAL A 249 -32.17 -2.06 2.71
C VAL A 249 -33.57 -1.48 2.91
N GLU A 250 -33.92 -1.19 4.16
CA GLU A 250 -35.15 -0.51 4.52
C GLU A 250 -34.93 1.00 4.48
N CYS A 251 -35.87 1.68 3.83
CA CYS A 251 -35.84 3.14 3.75
C CYS A 251 -36.09 3.79 5.12
N PHE A 252 -35.87 5.08 5.17
CA PHE A 252 -36.19 5.99 6.26
C PHE A 252 -37.51 5.64 6.95
N GLN A 253 -37.49 5.46 8.27
CA GLN A 253 -38.66 5.08 9.06
C GLN A 253 -39.55 6.31 9.34
N LEU A 254 -40.43 6.62 8.42
CA LEU A 254 -41.32 7.80 8.51
C LEU A 254 -42.18 7.79 9.77
N ASP A 255 -42.72 6.64 10.18
CA ASP A 255 -43.53 6.50 11.38
C ASP A 255 -42.79 6.87 12.67
N SER A 256 -41.48 6.52 12.75
CA SER A 256 -40.62 6.92 13.87
C SER A 256 -40.33 8.41 13.83
N PHE A 257 -40.07 8.96 12.65
CA PHE A 257 -39.85 10.38 12.45
C PHE A 257 -41.10 11.21 12.88
N ASP A 258 -42.28 10.82 12.43
CA ASP A 258 -43.53 11.49 12.76
C ASP A 258 -43.86 11.46 14.25
N LYS A 259 -43.36 10.45 14.98
CA LYS A 259 -43.49 10.35 16.44
C LYS A 259 -42.40 11.12 17.20
N GLY A 260 -41.51 11.81 16.51
CA GLY A 260 -40.39 12.57 17.08
C GLY A 260 -39.17 11.74 17.47
N ASP A 261 -39.12 10.46 17.12
CA ASP A 261 -37.95 9.58 17.32
C ASP A 261 -37.04 9.66 16.11
N TYR A 262 -36.36 10.79 15.96
CA TYR A 262 -35.47 11.09 14.80
C TYR A 262 -34.26 10.18 14.72
N GLN A 263 -33.74 9.73 15.88
CA GLN A 263 -32.57 8.81 15.89
C GLN A 263 -32.96 7.44 15.36
N LYS A 264 -34.09 6.91 15.78
CA LYS A 264 -34.62 5.63 15.29
C LYS A 264 -34.96 5.68 13.81
N ALA A 265 -35.48 6.82 13.34
CA ALA A 265 -35.84 7.01 11.93
C ALA A 265 -34.66 6.82 10.98
N VAL A 266 -33.40 7.07 11.40
CA VAL A 266 -32.16 6.94 10.62
C VAL A 266 -31.22 5.86 11.13
N GLU A 267 -31.65 5.01 12.06
CA GLU A 267 -30.82 3.99 12.68
C GLU A 267 -30.20 3.03 11.67
N GLN A 268 -31.00 2.52 10.74
CA GLN A 268 -30.52 1.59 9.69
C GLN A 268 -29.52 2.27 8.74
N GLU A 269 -29.73 3.53 8.44
CA GLU A 269 -28.78 4.31 7.63
C GLU A 269 -27.43 4.46 8.36
N ASN A 270 -27.45 4.80 9.64
CA ASN A 270 -26.25 4.95 10.44
C ASN A 270 -25.49 3.64 10.58
N LEU A 271 -26.18 2.52 10.79
CA LEU A 271 -25.56 1.19 10.87
C LEU A 271 -24.85 0.79 9.55
N ALA A 272 -25.51 1.06 8.41
CA ALA A 272 -24.89 0.84 7.11
C ALA A 272 -23.67 1.75 6.90
N ARG A 273 -23.83 3.06 7.17
CA ARG A 273 -22.76 4.05 6.99
C ARG A 273 -21.48 3.72 7.79
N ASN A 274 -21.61 3.26 9.02
CA ASN A 274 -20.46 2.93 9.87
C ASN A 274 -19.49 1.96 9.20
N ILE A 275 -19.96 1.06 8.37
CA ILE A 275 -19.13 0.07 7.68
C ILE A 275 -18.12 0.73 6.74
N VAL A 276 -18.50 1.84 6.10
CA VAL A 276 -17.73 2.48 5.03
C VAL A 276 -17.14 3.85 5.40
N GLU A 277 -17.14 4.20 6.68
CA GLU A 277 -16.66 5.53 7.09
C GLU A 277 -15.14 5.60 7.14
N VAL A 278 -14.49 4.71 7.89
CA VAL A 278 -13.08 4.80 8.23
C VAL A 278 -12.33 3.52 7.89
N LEU A 279 -11.17 3.66 7.24
CA LEU A 279 -10.21 2.57 7.03
C LEU A 279 -9.47 2.27 8.34
N TYR A 280 -9.41 1.01 8.73
CA TYR A 280 -8.78 0.53 9.98
C TYR A 280 -9.29 1.26 11.23
N PRO A 281 -10.58 1.12 11.56
CA PRO A 281 -11.10 1.65 12.82
C PRO A 281 -10.31 1.09 14.02
N ASN A 282 -10.21 1.89 15.09
CA ASN A 282 -9.51 1.50 16.31
C ASN A 282 -10.08 0.20 16.87
N ASP A 283 -9.27 -0.83 17.00
CA ASP A 283 -9.65 -2.18 17.44
C ASP A 283 -9.15 -2.53 18.85
N ASN A 284 -8.79 -1.52 19.66
CA ASN A 284 -8.48 -1.71 21.08
C ASN A 284 -9.70 -2.11 21.91
N HIS A 285 -10.89 -2.07 21.34
CA HIS A 285 -12.16 -2.46 21.96
C HIS A 285 -12.97 -3.39 21.05
N TYR A 286 -13.92 -4.13 21.64
CA TYR A 286 -14.72 -5.14 20.95
C TYR A 286 -15.48 -4.60 19.72
N ALA A 287 -16.14 -3.45 19.87
CA ALA A 287 -16.91 -2.84 18.80
C ALA A 287 -16.05 -2.51 17.54
N GLY A 288 -14.80 -2.07 17.75
CA GLY A 288 -13.87 -1.82 16.67
C GLY A 288 -13.42 -3.10 15.95
N LYS A 289 -13.18 -4.18 16.71
CA LYS A 289 -12.89 -5.50 16.13
C LYS A 289 -14.07 -6.02 15.30
N GLU A 290 -15.28 -5.92 15.83
CA GLU A 290 -16.50 -6.30 15.12
C GLU A 290 -16.66 -5.51 13.83
N LEU A 291 -16.46 -4.18 13.88
CA LEU A 291 -16.57 -3.33 12.70
C LEU A 291 -15.56 -3.70 11.63
N ARG A 292 -14.30 -4.00 12.00
CA ARG A 292 -13.28 -4.46 11.04
C ARG A 292 -13.66 -5.77 10.36
N LEU A 293 -14.21 -6.73 11.08
CA LEU A 293 -14.70 -7.99 10.48
C LEU A 293 -15.92 -7.73 9.57
N LYS A 294 -16.83 -6.83 9.97
CA LYS A 294 -17.94 -6.39 9.12
C LYS A 294 -17.45 -5.80 7.80
N GLN A 295 -16.44 -4.93 7.84
CA GLN A 295 -15.86 -4.31 6.64
C GLN A 295 -15.32 -5.38 5.68
N GLN A 296 -14.56 -6.34 6.20
CA GLN A 296 -14.00 -7.42 5.38
C GLN A 296 -15.08 -8.25 4.72
N TYR A 297 -16.06 -8.74 5.47
CA TYR A 297 -17.14 -9.53 4.91
C TYR A 297 -18.04 -8.73 3.96
N PHE A 298 -18.29 -7.45 4.25
CA PHE A 298 -19.11 -6.58 3.44
C PHE A 298 -18.63 -6.51 1.98
N PHE A 299 -17.39 -6.08 1.74
CA PHE A 299 -16.89 -5.94 0.37
C PHE A 299 -16.59 -7.28 -0.30
N ILE A 300 -16.20 -8.27 0.48
CA ILE A 300 -15.92 -9.61 -0.02
C ILE A 300 -17.19 -10.32 -0.46
N SER A 301 -18.24 -10.32 0.36
CA SER A 301 -19.51 -10.93 -0.01
C SER A 301 -20.09 -10.30 -1.27
N ALA A 302 -20.10 -8.98 -1.34
CA ALA A 302 -20.57 -8.25 -2.52
C ALA A 302 -19.75 -8.59 -3.77
N SER A 303 -18.43 -8.62 -3.66
CA SER A 303 -17.52 -8.91 -4.77
C SER A 303 -17.64 -10.36 -5.25
N VAL A 304 -17.72 -11.32 -4.34
CA VAL A 304 -17.87 -12.74 -4.68
C VAL A 304 -19.23 -13.01 -5.34
N GLN A 305 -20.31 -12.48 -4.78
CA GLN A 305 -21.65 -12.60 -5.37
C GLN A 305 -21.66 -12.06 -6.81
N GLU A 306 -21.15 -10.86 -7.04
CA GLU A 306 -21.14 -10.24 -8.38
C GLU A 306 -20.23 -11.00 -9.35
N ALA A 307 -19.08 -11.50 -8.91
CA ALA A 307 -18.20 -12.29 -9.78
C ALA A 307 -18.87 -13.58 -10.25
N VAL A 308 -19.56 -14.29 -9.37
CA VAL A 308 -20.29 -15.52 -9.71
C VAL A 308 -21.47 -15.21 -10.62
N GLU A 309 -22.28 -14.22 -10.30
CA GLU A 309 -23.42 -13.82 -11.13
C GLU A 309 -22.98 -13.34 -12.52
N LYS A 310 -21.91 -12.56 -12.60
CA LYS A 310 -21.34 -12.11 -13.89
C LYS A 310 -20.91 -13.29 -14.75
N TYR A 311 -20.25 -14.27 -14.15
CA TYR A 311 -19.86 -15.49 -14.85
C TYR A 311 -21.10 -16.25 -15.34
N MET A 312 -22.10 -16.46 -14.48
CA MET A 312 -23.32 -17.23 -14.81
C MET A 312 -24.25 -16.50 -15.79
N ARG A 313 -24.14 -15.20 -15.97
CA ARG A 313 -24.86 -14.50 -17.07
C ARG A 313 -24.40 -14.96 -18.45
N LYS A 314 -23.21 -15.53 -18.57
CA LYS A 314 -22.60 -15.90 -19.86
C LYS A 314 -22.35 -17.41 -19.99
N HIS A 315 -22.22 -18.13 -18.90
CA HIS A 315 -21.84 -19.55 -18.85
C HIS A 315 -22.90 -20.35 -18.12
N ASP A 316 -23.17 -21.57 -18.61
CA ASP A 316 -24.18 -22.47 -18.04
C ASP A 316 -23.57 -23.46 -17.03
N ASP A 317 -22.23 -23.60 -17.00
CA ASP A 317 -21.52 -24.59 -16.16
C ASP A 317 -20.67 -23.91 -15.08
N ILE A 318 -21.18 -23.89 -13.86
CA ILE A 318 -20.48 -23.30 -12.71
C ILE A 318 -19.21 -24.05 -12.33
N HIS A 319 -19.07 -25.34 -12.67
CA HIS A 319 -17.89 -26.13 -12.37
C HIS A 319 -16.62 -25.64 -13.06
N LYS A 320 -16.77 -24.85 -14.12
CA LYS A 320 -15.67 -24.19 -14.86
C LYS A 320 -15.38 -22.76 -14.42
N PHE A 321 -15.97 -22.31 -13.32
CA PHE A 321 -15.78 -20.95 -12.81
C PHE A 321 -14.32 -20.56 -12.68
N TYR A 322 -13.47 -21.44 -12.11
CA TYR A 322 -12.04 -21.20 -11.93
C TYR A 322 -11.23 -21.06 -13.24
N GLU A 323 -11.78 -21.54 -14.36
CA GLU A 323 -11.12 -21.36 -15.67
C GLU A 323 -11.21 -19.89 -16.15
N LYS A 324 -12.20 -19.14 -15.67
CA LYS A 324 -12.50 -17.75 -16.07
C LYS A 324 -12.31 -16.71 -14.96
N VAL A 325 -12.14 -17.14 -13.72
CA VAL A 325 -12.06 -16.27 -12.57
C VAL A 325 -10.96 -16.71 -11.62
N THR A 326 -10.14 -15.77 -11.18
CA THR A 326 -9.22 -15.97 -10.05
C THR A 326 -9.33 -14.81 -9.07
N PHE A 327 -9.34 -15.14 -7.77
CA PHE A 327 -9.34 -14.18 -6.68
C PHE A 327 -7.93 -14.11 -6.09
N GLN A 328 -7.30 -12.94 -6.18
CA GLN A 328 -6.04 -12.70 -5.49
C GLN A 328 -6.32 -11.99 -4.17
N LEU A 329 -6.00 -12.67 -3.07
CA LEU A 329 -6.18 -12.17 -1.71
C LEU A 329 -4.95 -11.36 -1.30
N ASN A 330 -5.11 -10.03 -1.20
CA ASN A 330 -4.04 -9.13 -0.81
C ASN A 330 -3.96 -9.05 0.72
N ASP A 331 -3.03 -9.80 1.30
CA ASP A 331 -2.94 -10.11 2.72
C ASP A 331 -4.11 -10.98 3.21
N THR A 332 -4.32 -11.07 4.52
CA THR A 332 -5.38 -11.89 5.14
C THR A 332 -6.74 -11.19 5.19
N HIS A 333 -6.79 -9.88 4.94
CA HIS A 333 -8.03 -9.10 5.03
C HIS A 333 -9.17 -9.66 4.18
N PRO A 334 -8.94 -10.14 2.94
CA PRO A 334 -10.00 -10.70 2.11
C PRO A 334 -10.17 -12.23 2.25
N THR A 335 -9.53 -12.88 3.21
CA THR A 335 -9.53 -14.36 3.32
C THR A 335 -10.91 -14.96 3.50
N VAL A 336 -11.85 -14.25 4.06
CA VAL A 336 -13.25 -14.70 4.19
C VAL A 336 -13.90 -15.00 2.82
N ALA A 337 -13.30 -14.58 1.72
CA ALA A 337 -13.72 -14.91 0.35
C ALA A 337 -13.76 -16.44 0.10
N ILE A 338 -12.90 -17.20 0.76
CA ILE A 338 -12.87 -18.65 0.66
C ILE A 338 -14.18 -19.25 1.16
N ALA A 339 -14.57 -18.91 2.39
CA ALA A 339 -15.81 -19.39 2.97
C ALA A 339 -17.05 -18.80 2.29
N GLU A 340 -17.00 -17.55 1.85
CA GLU A 340 -18.10 -16.92 1.12
C GLU A 340 -18.31 -17.55 -0.26
N LEU A 341 -17.25 -17.87 -1.00
CA LEU A 341 -17.39 -18.60 -2.25
C LEU A 341 -17.99 -20.00 -2.02
N MET A 342 -17.54 -20.72 -1.00
CA MET A 342 -18.15 -22.00 -0.58
C MET A 342 -19.65 -21.83 -0.31
N ARG A 343 -20.04 -20.79 0.44
CA ARG A 343 -21.45 -20.51 0.75
C ARG A 343 -22.25 -20.27 -0.53
N VAL A 344 -21.79 -19.40 -1.40
CA VAL A 344 -22.49 -19.12 -2.67
C VAL A 344 -22.65 -20.38 -3.51
N LEU A 345 -21.59 -21.16 -3.67
CA LEU A 345 -21.61 -22.39 -4.45
C LEU A 345 -22.56 -23.45 -3.87
N MET A 346 -22.56 -23.62 -2.55
CA MET A 346 -23.38 -24.64 -1.90
C MET A 346 -24.83 -24.18 -1.66
N ASP A 347 -25.00 -22.97 -1.13
CA ASP A 347 -26.32 -22.52 -0.67
C ASP A 347 -27.16 -21.89 -1.81
N ASP A 348 -26.51 -21.16 -2.75
CA ASP A 348 -27.22 -20.49 -3.85
C ASP A 348 -27.26 -21.33 -5.14
N TYR A 349 -26.22 -22.17 -5.37
CA TYR A 349 -26.11 -23.02 -6.58
C TYR A 349 -26.21 -24.51 -6.29
N TYR A 350 -26.42 -24.90 -5.03
CA TYR A 350 -26.71 -26.28 -4.60
C TYR A 350 -25.62 -27.31 -4.94
N LEU A 351 -24.35 -26.90 -4.99
CA LEU A 351 -23.24 -27.82 -5.17
C LEU A 351 -22.98 -28.63 -3.88
N THR A 352 -22.42 -29.82 -4.04
CA THR A 352 -21.88 -30.58 -2.91
C THR A 352 -20.66 -29.87 -2.31
N TRP A 353 -20.26 -30.26 -1.11
CA TRP A 353 -19.03 -29.73 -0.48
C TRP A 353 -17.79 -29.95 -1.38
N GLU A 354 -17.67 -31.16 -1.90
CA GLU A 354 -16.53 -31.59 -2.71
C GLU A 354 -16.44 -30.78 -4.01
N GLU A 355 -17.53 -30.59 -4.70
CA GLU A 355 -17.58 -29.73 -5.91
C GLU A 355 -17.24 -28.28 -5.60
N ALA A 356 -17.85 -27.70 -4.56
CA ALA A 356 -17.59 -26.34 -4.13
C ALA A 356 -16.13 -26.15 -3.68
N TRP A 357 -15.58 -27.11 -2.95
CA TRP A 357 -14.19 -27.08 -2.48
C TRP A 357 -13.19 -27.16 -3.65
N GLU A 358 -13.43 -28.00 -4.63
CA GLU A 358 -12.60 -28.09 -5.82
C GLU A 358 -12.55 -26.75 -6.57
N ILE A 359 -13.69 -26.11 -6.77
CA ILE A 359 -13.78 -24.80 -7.42
C ILE A 359 -13.06 -23.74 -6.60
N THR A 360 -13.34 -23.67 -5.31
CA THR A 360 -12.79 -22.66 -4.39
C THR A 360 -11.26 -22.73 -4.32
N THR A 361 -10.71 -23.92 -4.18
CA THR A 361 -9.26 -24.15 -4.07
C THR A 361 -8.51 -23.94 -5.38
N LYS A 362 -9.20 -23.87 -6.51
CA LYS A 362 -8.64 -23.50 -7.83
C LYS A 362 -8.85 -22.03 -8.17
N THR A 363 -9.64 -21.31 -7.38
CA THR A 363 -9.99 -19.91 -7.62
C THR A 363 -9.19 -18.92 -6.76
N CYS A 364 -8.86 -19.26 -5.52
CA CYS A 364 -8.25 -18.36 -4.56
C CYS A 364 -6.74 -18.54 -4.47
N ALA A 365 -6.01 -17.42 -4.55
CA ALA A 365 -4.57 -17.33 -4.30
C ALA A 365 -4.28 -16.24 -3.27
N TYR A 366 -3.24 -16.41 -2.47
CA TYR A 366 -2.93 -15.58 -1.32
C TYR A 366 -1.52 -15.00 -1.39
N THR A 367 -1.42 -13.69 -1.15
CA THR A 367 -0.15 -12.99 -0.95
C THR A 367 0.00 -12.61 0.51
N ASN A 368 1.09 -13.05 1.15
CA ASN A 368 1.45 -12.63 2.50
C ASN A 368 2.32 -11.36 2.44
N HIS A 369 1.96 -10.35 3.26
CA HIS A 369 2.70 -9.09 3.37
C HIS A 369 3.36 -8.87 4.73
N THR A 370 3.30 -9.87 5.60
CA THR A 370 3.75 -9.72 6.99
C THR A 370 4.70 -10.83 7.39
N ILE A 371 5.73 -10.48 8.20
CA ILE A 371 6.65 -11.45 8.80
C ILE A 371 6.30 -11.70 10.27
N MET A 372 5.80 -10.67 10.96
CA MET A 372 5.58 -10.74 12.40
C MET A 372 4.37 -11.62 12.72
N ALA A 373 4.59 -12.71 13.46
CA ALA A 373 3.53 -13.66 13.84
C ALA A 373 2.37 -13.00 14.60
N GLU A 374 2.65 -12.00 15.43
CA GLU A 374 1.64 -11.23 16.16
C GLU A 374 0.76 -10.36 15.25
N ALA A 375 1.23 -10.04 14.05
CA ALA A 375 0.47 -9.27 13.06
C ALA A 375 -0.41 -10.16 12.15
N LEU A 376 -0.30 -11.49 12.24
CA LEU A 376 -1.19 -12.42 11.56
C LEU A 376 -2.59 -12.35 12.18
N GLU A 377 -3.59 -12.12 11.33
CA GLU A 377 -4.95 -11.83 11.75
C GLU A 377 -5.64 -13.04 12.39
N LYS A 378 -6.23 -12.81 13.57
CA LYS A 378 -6.96 -13.80 14.35
C LYS A 378 -8.26 -13.19 14.85
N TRP A 379 -9.34 -13.96 14.80
CA TRP A 379 -10.63 -13.52 15.27
C TRP A 379 -11.11 -14.44 16.41
N PRO A 380 -11.60 -13.87 17.54
CA PRO A 380 -12.26 -14.66 18.57
C PRO A 380 -13.44 -15.43 17.96
N ILE A 381 -13.58 -16.72 18.31
CA ILE A 381 -14.68 -17.56 17.83
C ILE A 381 -16.05 -16.92 18.15
N GLU A 382 -16.20 -16.40 19.35
CA GLU A 382 -17.46 -15.78 19.78
C GLU A 382 -17.87 -14.62 18.87
N LEU A 383 -16.94 -13.73 18.55
CA LEU A 383 -17.19 -12.61 17.64
C LEU A 383 -17.51 -13.10 16.22
N PHE A 384 -16.67 -13.99 15.70
CA PHE A 384 -16.80 -14.50 14.32
C PHE A 384 -18.09 -15.28 14.11
N SER A 385 -18.40 -16.21 15.02
CA SER A 385 -19.59 -17.07 14.90
C SER A 385 -20.89 -16.29 15.10
N ARG A 386 -20.89 -15.28 15.95
CA ARG A 386 -22.06 -14.43 16.17
C ARG A 386 -22.33 -13.51 14.99
N LEU A 387 -21.29 -12.90 14.43
CA LEU A 387 -21.41 -11.96 13.31
C LEU A 387 -21.68 -12.67 11.99
N LEU A 388 -21.05 -13.81 11.77
CA LEU A 388 -21.06 -14.55 10.52
C LEU A 388 -21.39 -16.05 10.76
N PRO A 389 -22.62 -16.37 11.22
CA PRO A 389 -22.93 -17.71 11.69
C PRO A 389 -22.81 -18.78 10.59
N ARG A 390 -23.27 -18.52 9.37
CA ARG A 390 -23.15 -19.48 8.26
C ARG A 390 -21.69 -19.65 7.81
N ILE A 391 -20.96 -18.57 7.70
CA ILE A 391 -19.55 -18.56 7.34
C ILE A 391 -18.73 -19.34 8.36
N TYR A 392 -19.01 -19.16 9.66
CA TYR A 392 -18.34 -19.89 10.71
C TYR A 392 -18.55 -21.41 10.61
N GLN A 393 -19.77 -21.89 10.30
CA GLN A 393 -20.02 -23.31 10.07
C GLN A 393 -19.15 -23.88 8.93
N ILE A 394 -18.96 -23.12 7.86
CA ILE A 394 -18.11 -23.50 6.74
C ILE A 394 -16.64 -23.53 7.17
N VAL A 395 -16.18 -22.54 7.91
CA VAL A 395 -14.80 -22.49 8.45
C VAL A 395 -14.54 -23.68 9.40
N GLU A 396 -15.50 -24.03 10.28
CA GLU A 396 -15.40 -25.22 11.13
C GLU A 396 -15.21 -26.51 10.33
N GLU A 397 -15.95 -26.68 9.25
CA GLU A 397 -15.84 -27.86 8.40
C GLU A 397 -14.53 -27.90 7.63
N ILE A 398 -14.05 -26.75 7.14
CA ILE A 398 -12.72 -26.64 6.53
C ILE A 398 -11.65 -27.07 7.54
N ASN A 399 -11.72 -26.54 8.77
CA ASN A 399 -10.80 -26.87 9.84
C ASN A 399 -10.83 -28.36 10.20
N ARG A 400 -12.01 -28.93 10.35
CA ARG A 400 -12.19 -30.34 10.67
C ARG A 400 -11.52 -31.24 9.63
N ARG A 401 -11.76 -30.98 8.36
CA ARG A 401 -11.15 -31.73 7.24
C ARG A 401 -9.65 -31.57 7.22
N PHE A 402 -9.16 -30.35 7.42
CA PHE A 402 -7.73 -30.08 7.45
C PHE A 402 -7.00 -30.79 8.61
N ILE A 403 -7.63 -30.89 9.80
CA ILE A 403 -7.07 -31.66 10.91
C ILE A 403 -6.94 -33.14 10.52
N ILE A 404 -7.92 -33.71 9.80
CA ILE A 404 -7.84 -35.07 9.30
C ILE A 404 -6.66 -35.23 8.32
N ASP A 405 -6.45 -34.27 7.43
CA ASP A 405 -5.33 -34.28 6.49
C ASP A 405 -3.98 -34.28 7.22
N ILE A 406 -3.84 -33.45 8.28
CA ILE A 406 -2.65 -33.43 9.14
C ILE A 406 -2.43 -34.79 9.80
N GLN A 407 -3.47 -35.38 10.38
CA GLN A 407 -3.42 -36.72 11.00
C GLN A 407 -2.98 -37.76 10.00
N GLN A 408 -3.61 -37.83 8.82
CA GLN A 408 -3.25 -38.77 7.78
C GLN A 408 -1.80 -38.66 7.32
N LYS A 409 -1.31 -37.42 7.16
CA LYS A 409 0.05 -37.19 6.70
C LYS A 409 1.12 -37.55 7.74
N TYR A 410 0.88 -37.25 9.01
CA TYR A 410 1.93 -37.26 10.04
C TYR A 410 1.84 -38.41 11.05
N SER A 411 0.70 -39.16 11.13
CA SER A 411 0.52 -40.23 12.13
C SER A 411 1.56 -41.34 12.07
N ASN A 412 2.13 -41.62 10.91
CA ASN A 412 3.11 -42.65 10.69
C ASN A 412 4.54 -42.14 10.48
N VAL A 413 4.79 -40.82 10.72
CA VAL A 413 6.11 -40.24 10.58
C VAL A 413 6.86 -40.31 11.91
N PRO A 414 7.97 -41.09 11.99
CA PRO A 414 8.74 -41.22 13.25
C PRO A 414 9.24 -39.88 13.78
N GLY A 415 9.05 -39.65 15.08
CA GLY A 415 9.55 -38.45 15.75
C GLY A 415 8.68 -37.18 15.55
N VAL A 416 7.56 -37.27 14.86
CA VAL A 416 6.62 -36.17 14.70
C VAL A 416 5.50 -36.28 15.75
N ASP A 417 5.32 -35.22 16.52
CA ASP A 417 4.16 -35.06 17.39
C ASP A 417 2.98 -34.48 16.58
N VAL A 418 2.00 -35.30 16.28
CA VAL A 418 0.82 -34.93 15.49
C VAL A 418 -0.03 -33.88 16.21
N GLN A 419 -0.12 -33.95 17.53
CA GLN A 419 -0.89 -32.95 18.30
C GLN A 419 -0.22 -31.57 18.25
N GLU A 420 1.10 -31.54 18.29
CA GLU A 420 1.86 -30.30 18.13
C GLU A 420 1.70 -29.72 16.72
N LYS A 421 1.68 -30.55 15.67
CA LYS A 421 1.37 -30.11 14.30
C LYS A 421 -0.02 -29.52 14.21
N ILE A 422 -1.03 -30.17 14.80
CA ILE A 422 -2.40 -29.63 14.83
C ILE A 422 -2.45 -28.31 15.58
N ARG A 423 -1.81 -28.23 16.74
CA ARG A 423 -1.73 -26.97 17.52
C ARG A 423 -1.15 -25.80 16.70
N LYS A 424 -0.12 -26.06 15.93
CA LYS A 424 0.56 -25.04 15.10
C LYS A 424 -0.18 -24.67 13.84
N MET A 425 -0.91 -25.60 13.23
CA MET A 425 -1.42 -25.46 11.86
C MET A 425 -2.94 -25.31 11.77
N ALA A 426 -3.71 -25.76 12.79
CA ALA A 426 -5.17 -25.68 12.74
C ALA A 426 -5.67 -24.26 12.45
N ILE A 427 -6.74 -24.16 11.69
CA ILE A 427 -7.41 -22.89 11.37
C ILE A 427 -8.12 -22.35 12.62
N ILE A 428 -8.78 -23.23 13.37
CA ILE A 428 -9.43 -22.89 14.64
C ILE A 428 -8.65 -23.58 15.78
N TYR A 429 -8.08 -22.80 16.65
CA TYR A 429 -7.36 -23.26 17.82
C TYR A 429 -7.31 -22.16 18.89
N ASP A 430 -7.30 -22.55 20.20
CA ASP A 430 -7.26 -21.63 21.34
C ASP A 430 -8.35 -20.53 21.30
N GLY A 431 -9.56 -20.91 20.88
CA GLY A 431 -10.68 -19.95 20.83
C GLY A 431 -10.59 -18.92 19.71
N GLN A 432 -9.71 -19.12 18.71
CA GLN A 432 -9.48 -18.16 17.65
C GLN A 432 -9.55 -18.79 16.26
N VAL A 433 -10.02 -18.02 15.29
CA VAL A 433 -9.98 -18.31 13.86
C VAL A 433 -8.75 -17.62 13.27
N LYS A 434 -7.82 -18.41 12.72
CA LYS A 434 -6.54 -17.96 12.16
C LYS A 434 -6.66 -17.81 10.64
N MET A 435 -6.74 -16.59 10.18
CA MET A 435 -7.07 -16.29 8.78
C MET A 435 -5.95 -16.70 7.81
N ALA A 436 -4.68 -16.46 8.16
CA ALA A 436 -3.56 -16.89 7.32
C ALA A 436 -3.53 -18.40 7.10
N HIS A 437 -3.85 -19.19 8.12
CA HIS A 437 -3.94 -20.65 8.02
C HIS A 437 -5.01 -21.07 7.01
N MET A 438 -6.19 -20.45 7.08
CA MET A 438 -7.26 -20.73 6.11
C MET A 438 -6.84 -20.36 4.68
N ALA A 439 -6.20 -19.21 4.50
CA ALA A 439 -5.71 -18.76 3.21
C ALA A 439 -4.70 -19.73 2.57
N ILE A 440 -3.80 -20.28 3.38
CA ILE A 440 -2.80 -21.26 2.92
C ILE A 440 -3.45 -22.59 2.57
N VAL A 441 -4.37 -23.07 3.42
CA VAL A 441 -5.04 -24.37 3.22
C VAL A 441 -5.88 -24.38 1.95
N ALA A 442 -6.61 -23.31 1.68
CA ALA A 442 -7.51 -23.21 0.54
C ALA A 442 -6.90 -22.56 -0.70
N GLY A 443 -5.79 -21.83 -0.57
CA GLY A 443 -5.14 -21.15 -1.69
C GLY A 443 -4.33 -22.07 -2.58
N TYR A 444 -4.46 -21.96 -3.90
CA TYR A 444 -3.61 -22.70 -4.83
C TYR A 444 -2.19 -22.15 -4.96
N SER A 445 -1.97 -20.91 -4.52
CA SER A 445 -0.66 -20.25 -4.47
C SER A 445 -0.55 -19.40 -3.22
N VAL A 446 0.62 -19.43 -2.59
CA VAL A 446 1.01 -18.61 -1.44
C VAL A 446 2.33 -17.94 -1.79
N ASN A 447 2.34 -16.62 -1.94
CA ASN A 447 3.58 -15.93 -2.25
C ASN A 447 3.98 -14.92 -1.18
N GLY A 448 5.30 -14.81 -0.99
CA GLY A 448 5.92 -13.67 -0.34
C GLY A 448 6.19 -12.55 -1.34
N VAL A 449 6.69 -11.42 -0.86
CA VAL A 449 6.80 -10.16 -1.63
C VAL A 449 8.22 -9.64 -1.80
N ALA A 450 9.20 -10.38 -1.32
CA ALA A 450 10.62 -10.24 -1.61
C ALA A 450 11.30 -11.60 -1.38
N ARG A 451 12.47 -11.81 -1.97
CA ARG A 451 13.15 -13.12 -1.86
C ARG A 451 13.46 -13.48 -0.40
N LEU A 452 14.05 -12.57 0.35
CA LEU A 452 14.35 -12.81 1.78
C LEU A 452 13.06 -13.10 2.57
N HIS A 453 12.01 -12.33 2.37
CA HIS A 453 10.70 -12.53 3.00
C HIS A 453 10.17 -13.95 2.75
N THR A 454 10.19 -14.37 1.51
CA THR A 454 9.70 -15.71 1.11
C THR A 454 10.50 -16.82 1.78
N GLU A 455 11.83 -16.68 1.89
CA GLU A 455 12.68 -17.66 2.60
C GLU A 455 12.41 -17.67 4.11
N ILE A 456 12.17 -16.53 4.74
CA ILE A 456 11.76 -16.47 6.14
C ILE A 456 10.41 -17.15 6.37
N LEU A 457 9.44 -16.95 5.47
CA LEU A 457 8.17 -17.65 5.54
C LEU A 457 8.34 -19.17 5.48
N LYS A 458 9.15 -19.67 4.55
CA LYS A 458 9.40 -21.10 4.34
C LYS A 458 10.17 -21.74 5.51
N THR A 459 11.11 -21.04 6.12
CA THR A 459 12.06 -21.61 7.09
C THR A 459 11.70 -21.30 8.55
N GLN A 460 10.89 -20.28 8.80
CA GLN A 460 10.54 -19.82 10.14
C GLN A 460 9.02 -19.80 10.34
N GLU A 461 8.36 -18.73 9.90
CA GLU A 461 6.98 -18.41 10.28
C GLU A 461 5.94 -19.42 9.79
N LEU A 462 6.06 -19.91 8.55
CA LEU A 462 5.13 -20.83 7.93
C LEU A 462 5.79 -22.17 7.56
N LYS A 463 6.83 -22.53 8.28
CA LYS A 463 7.63 -23.75 8.01
C LYS A 463 6.77 -25.00 7.93
N ASP A 464 5.88 -25.22 8.89
CA ASP A 464 5.01 -26.40 8.93
C ASP A 464 4.10 -26.47 7.70
N PHE A 465 3.59 -25.33 7.23
CA PHE A 465 2.79 -25.27 6.01
C PHE A 465 3.64 -25.48 4.75
N TYR A 466 4.85 -24.97 4.71
CA TYR A 466 5.76 -25.21 3.59
C TYR A 466 6.14 -26.71 3.49
N GLU A 467 6.38 -27.37 4.61
CA GLU A 467 6.60 -28.82 4.66
C GLU A 467 5.39 -29.61 4.16
N MET A 468 4.18 -29.11 4.39
CA MET A 468 2.95 -29.77 3.97
C MET A 468 2.60 -29.49 2.49
N PHE A 469 2.81 -28.26 2.02
CA PHE A 469 2.42 -27.76 0.70
C PHE A 469 3.56 -27.03 -0.01
N PRO A 470 4.72 -27.64 -0.24
CA PRO A 470 5.90 -26.94 -0.78
C PRO A 470 5.64 -26.35 -2.18
N GLU A 471 4.77 -26.98 -2.98
CA GLU A 471 4.43 -26.53 -4.33
C GLU A 471 3.62 -25.23 -4.40
N ARG A 472 2.99 -24.81 -3.31
CA ARG A 472 2.18 -23.59 -3.25
C ARG A 472 3.02 -22.33 -3.02
N PHE A 473 4.19 -22.47 -2.38
CA PHE A 473 5.02 -21.37 -1.94
C PHE A 473 5.93 -20.86 -3.06
N ASN A 474 5.85 -19.57 -3.33
CA ASN A 474 6.69 -18.90 -4.32
C ASN A 474 6.95 -17.43 -3.94
N ASN A 475 7.91 -16.80 -4.63
CA ASN A 475 8.24 -15.40 -4.45
C ASN A 475 7.78 -14.55 -5.63
N LYS A 476 7.16 -13.42 -5.32
CA LYS A 476 6.91 -12.33 -6.27
C LYS A 476 7.42 -11.03 -5.67
N THR A 477 8.65 -10.67 -6.00
CA THR A 477 9.22 -9.40 -5.52
C THR A 477 8.36 -8.25 -5.97
N ASN A 478 7.98 -7.38 -5.03
CA ASN A 478 7.18 -6.20 -5.29
C ASN A 478 7.83 -5.27 -6.32
N GLY A 479 7.04 -4.38 -6.85
CA GLY A 479 7.45 -3.35 -7.78
C GLY A 479 6.57 -2.11 -7.67
N ILE A 480 6.96 -1.09 -8.39
CA ILE A 480 6.28 0.21 -8.46
C ILE A 480 6.01 0.59 -9.92
N THR A 481 5.01 1.42 -10.18
CA THR A 481 4.79 1.94 -11.52
C THR A 481 5.69 3.16 -11.78
N GLN A 482 6.52 3.06 -12.79
CA GLN A 482 7.39 4.15 -13.26
C GLN A 482 6.59 5.30 -13.87
N ARG A 483 5.38 5.06 -14.33
CA ARG A 483 4.51 6.10 -14.89
C ARG A 483 4.12 7.13 -13.85
N ARG A 484 3.75 6.70 -12.64
CA ARG A 484 3.49 7.64 -11.53
C ARG A 484 4.78 8.15 -10.87
N PHE A 485 5.72 7.26 -10.54
CA PHE A 485 6.85 7.62 -9.66
C PHE A 485 8.09 8.17 -10.37
N LEU A 486 8.14 8.14 -11.70
CA LEU A 486 9.15 8.85 -12.48
C LEU A 486 8.51 9.81 -13.49
N LEU A 487 7.68 9.31 -14.39
CA LEU A 487 7.13 10.13 -15.49
C LEU A 487 6.26 11.29 -14.97
N HIS A 488 5.39 11.03 -14.01
CA HIS A 488 4.52 12.06 -13.39
C HIS A 488 5.22 12.82 -12.26
N ALA A 489 5.88 12.10 -11.35
CA ALA A 489 6.45 12.70 -10.14
C ALA A 489 7.69 13.56 -10.40
N ASN A 490 8.49 13.21 -11.40
CA ASN A 490 9.78 13.84 -11.67
C ASN A 490 9.97 14.10 -13.18
N PRO A 491 9.21 15.05 -13.75
CA PRO A 491 9.25 15.32 -15.17
C PRO A 491 10.63 15.75 -15.66
N LEU A 492 11.41 16.47 -14.86
CA LEU A 492 12.77 16.89 -15.22
C LEU A 492 13.69 15.67 -15.43
N LEU A 493 13.63 14.70 -14.52
CA LEU A 493 14.41 13.47 -14.65
C LEU A 493 13.88 12.59 -15.78
N ALA A 494 12.56 12.46 -15.92
CA ALA A 494 11.93 11.70 -17.01
C ALA A 494 12.34 12.22 -18.39
N ASP A 495 12.35 13.55 -18.58
CA ASP A 495 12.79 14.19 -19.83
C ASP A 495 14.28 13.94 -20.08
N TRP A 496 15.11 14.02 -19.04
CA TRP A 496 16.55 13.73 -19.16
C TRP A 496 16.80 12.25 -19.53
N VAL A 497 16.09 11.32 -18.88
CA VAL A 497 16.19 9.88 -19.22
C VAL A 497 15.79 9.66 -20.68
N THR A 498 14.66 10.22 -21.11
CA THR A 498 14.16 10.09 -22.49
C THR A 498 15.12 10.68 -23.51
N ALA A 499 15.73 11.81 -23.19
CA ALA A 499 16.74 12.43 -24.06
C ALA A 499 18.00 11.54 -24.27
N HIS A 500 18.36 10.72 -23.28
CA HIS A 500 19.55 9.87 -23.33
C HIS A 500 19.29 8.47 -23.87
N VAL A 501 18.13 7.86 -23.55
CA VAL A 501 17.87 6.45 -23.85
C VAL A 501 16.59 6.17 -24.63
N GLY A 502 15.84 7.22 -25.04
CA GLY A 502 14.53 7.09 -25.68
C GLY A 502 13.41 6.91 -24.65
N ASP A 503 12.17 6.74 -25.12
CA ASP A 503 10.96 6.66 -24.29
C ASP A 503 10.46 5.22 -24.00
N ASP A 504 11.16 4.22 -24.48
CA ASP A 504 10.80 2.80 -24.29
C ASP A 504 10.67 2.40 -22.81
N TRP A 505 11.43 3.06 -21.92
CA TRP A 505 11.42 2.79 -20.48
C TRP A 505 10.04 2.98 -19.83
N ILE A 506 9.17 3.77 -20.44
CA ILE A 506 7.84 4.08 -19.88
C ILE A 506 6.97 2.81 -19.77
N THR A 507 7.12 1.90 -20.73
CA THR A 507 6.41 0.61 -20.77
C THR A 507 7.34 -0.61 -20.66
N ASP A 508 8.65 -0.39 -20.65
CA ASP A 508 9.67 -1.43 -20.47
C ASP A 508 10.84 -0.86 -19.65
N LEU A 509 10.63 -0.75 -18.35
CA LEU A 509 11.59 -0.10 -17.44
C LEU A 509 13.01 -0.69 -17.50
N PRO A 510 13.25 -1.98 -17.75
CA PRO A 510 14.61 -2.51 -17.96
C PRO A 510 15.44 -1.77 -19.01
N GLN A 511 14.83 -1.09 -19.98
CA GLN A 511 15.54 -0.25 -20.96
C GLN A 511 16.29 0.93 -20.32
N ILE A 512 15.92 1.34 -19.12
CA ILE A 512 16.60 2.41 -18.38
C ILE A 512 18.05 2.04 -18.05
N SER A 513 18.40 0.76 -18.09
CA SER A 513 19.78 0.28 -17.89
C SER A 513 20.79 0.84 -18.90
N ARG A 514 20.32 1.36 -20.04
CA ARG A 514 21.16 2.06 -21.04
C ARG A 514 21.81 3.32 -20.47
N LEU A 515 21.30 3.87 -19.37
CA LEU A 515 21.91 5.00 -18.65
C LEU A 515 23.28 4.66 -18.06
N LYS A 516 23.62 3.39 -17.85
CA LYS A 516 24.92 2.98 -17.29
C LYS A 516 26.13 3.57 -18.03
N VAL A 517 26.02 3.74 -19.34
CA VAL A 517 27.13 4.29 -20.15
C VAL A 517 27.39 5.77 -19.87
N TYR A 518 26.44 6.48 -19.26
CA TYR A 518 26.55 7.89 -18.90
C TYR A 518 27.02 8.12 -17.45
N ALA A 519 27.18 7.06 -16.66
CA ALA A 519 27.53 7.17 -15.26
C ALA A 519 28.90 7.85 -15.02
N ASP A 520 29.85 7.65 -15.91
CA ASP A 520 31.18 8.27 -15.88
C ASP A 520 31.29 9.55 -16.73
N ASP A 521 30.22 9.96 -17.43
CA ASP A 521 30.20 11.17 -18.26
C ASP A 521 30.01 12.40 -17.40
N LYS A 522 30.99 13.29 -17.37
CA LYS A 522 30.97 14.53 -16.55
C LYS A 522 29.82 15.45 -16.87
N LYS A 523 29.42 15.56 -18.11
CA LYS A 523 28.29 16.40 -18.53
C LYS A 523 26.99 15.81 -18.03
N ALA A 524 26.80 14.50 -18.20
CA ALA A 524 25.62 13.79 -17.69
C ALA A 524 25.52 13.89 -16.16
N GLN A 525 26.64 13.76 -15.45
CA GLN A 525 26.69 13.92 -13.99
C GLN A 525 26.25 15.32 -13.57
N GLN A 526 26.75 16.37 -14.22
CA GLN A 526 26.35 17.76 -13.92
C GLN A 526 24.87 18.02 -14.21
N GLU A 527 24.37 17.54 -15.36
CA GLU A 527 22.96 17.64 -15.71
C GLU A 527 22.06 16.96 -14.68
N PHE A 528 22.41 15.74 -14.30
CA PHE A 528 21.69 14.94 -13.31
C PHE A 528 21.64 15.65 -11.94
N MET A 529 22.79 16.12 -11.45
CA MET A 529 22.86 16.82 -10.16
C MET A 529 22.13 18.17 -10.18
N ASN A 530 22.11 18.86 -11.33
CA ASN A 530 21.31 20.06 -11.49
C ASN A 530 19.80 19.77 -11.41
N ILE A 531 19.34 18.68 -12.01
CA ILE A 531 17.94 18.22 -11.90
C ILE A 531 17.60 17.92 -10.43
N LYS A 532 18.46 17.17 -9.74
CA LYS A 532 18.30 16.90 -8.31
C LYS A 532 18.22 18.22 -7.50
N TYR A 533 19.09 19.15 -7.78
CA TYR A 533 19.09 20.47 -7.11
C TYR A 533 17.77 21.23 -7.33
N GLN A 534 17.24 21.26 -8.54
CA GLN A 534 15.94 21.89 -8.83
C GLN A 534 14.80 21.22 -8.07
N ASN A 535 14.78 19.90 -7.98
CA ASN A 535 13.82 19.16 -7.17
C ASN A 535 13.97 19.46 -5.67
N LYS A 536 15.20 19.62 -5.19
CA LYS A 536 15.47 20.02 -3.79
C LYS A 536 15.00 21.44 -3.50
N VAL A 537 15.18 22.38 -4.43
CA VAL A 537 14.63 23.74 -4.33
C VAL A 537 13.10 23.70 -4.24
N ARG A 538 12.44 22.88 -5.05
CA ARG A 538 10.98 22.69 -5.01
C ARG A 538 10.52 22.17 -3.64
N LEU A 539 11.19 21.16 -3.11
CA LEU A 539 10.87 20.63 -1.78
C LEU A 539 11.18 21.62 -0.66
N ALA A 540 12.29 22.36 -0.75
CA ALA A 540 12.63 23.40 0.22
C ALA A 540 11.55 24.50 0.27
N LYS A 541 11.01 24.90 -0.89
CA LYS A 541 9.88 25.83 -0.97
C LYS A 541 8.63 25.25 -0.30
N TYR A 542 8.30 23.99 -0.59
CA TYR A 542 7.18 23.30 0.04
C TYR A 542 7.32 23.27 1.58
N ILE A 543 8.51 22.94 2.08
CA ILE A 543 8.81 22.91 3.52
C ILE A 543 8.65 24.31 4.14
N LEU A 544 9.15 25.35 3.48
CA LEU A 544 9.00 26.72 3.96
C LEU A 544 7.53 27.13 4.05
N GLU A 545 6.73 26.82 3.04
CA GLU A 545 5.31 27.16 2.97
C GLU A 545 4.46 26.41 4.00
N HIS A 546 4.77 25.14 4.29
CA HIS A 546 3.97 24.27 5.15
C HIS A 546 4.49 24.14 6.58
N ASN A 547 5.82 24.20 6.76
CA ASN A 547 6.46 24.04 8.05
C ASN A 547 7.04 25.34 8.63
N GLY A 548 7.18 26.39 7.81
CA GLY A 548 7.85 27.63 8.19
C GLY A 548 9.35 27.48 8.47
N ILE A 549 9.96 26.40 7.98
CA ILE A 549 11.38 26.08 8.18
C ILE A 549 12.14 26.35 6.89
N GLU A 550 13.16 27.20 6.97
CA GLU A 550 14.09 27.42 5.88
C GLU A 550 15.15 26.32 5.86
N VAL A 551 15.27 25.63 4.73
CA VAL A 551 16.27 24.58 4.51
C VAL A 551 17.15 24.93 3.32
N ASP A 552 18.45 24.62 3.42
CA ASP A 552 19.41 24.83 2.33
C ASP A 552 19.31 23.67 1.32
N PRO A 553 18.93 23.91 0.05
CA PRO A 553 18.90 22.88 -0.99
C PRO A 553 20.26 22.23 -1.29
N ARG A 554 21.36 22.85 -0.85
CA ARG A 554 22.70 22.27 -0.99
C ARG A 554 23.05 21.29 0.11
N SER A 555 22.30 21.29 1.23
CA SER A 555 22.47 20.30 2.29
C SER A 555 22.11 18.91 1.80
N ILE A 556 22.61 17.86 2.48
CA ILE A 556 22.19 16.49 2.19
C ILE A 556 20.73 16.33 2.62
N PHE A 557 19.84 15.97 1.69
CA PHE A 557 18.45 15.62 2.02
C PHE A 557 18.38 14.14 2.40
N ASP A 558 18.36 13.89 3.70
CA ASP A 558 18.26 12.59 4.34
C ASP A 558 16.79 12.32 4.70
N VAL A 559 16.17 11.35 4.05
CA VAL A 559 14.72 11.23 4.04
C VAL A 559 14.23 9.88 4.54
N GLN A 560 13.37 9.91 5.56
CA GLN A 560 12.63 8.74 6.04
C GLN A 560 11.12 9.05 6.02
N VAL A 561 10.44 8.62 4.97
CA VAL A 561 9.00 8.81 4.79
C VAL A 561 8.31 7.46 4.60
N LYS A 562 7.57 7.05 5.60
CA LYS A 562 6.85 5.79 5.68
C LYS A 562 5.94 5.79 6.90
N ARG A 563 4.97 4.85 6.94
CA ARG A 563 4.17 4.62 8.15
C ARG A 563 5.06 4.49 9.39
N LEU A 564 4.67 5.11 10.50
CA LEU A 564 5.42 4.99 11.74
C LEU A 564 5.11 3.66 12.43
N HIS A 565 6.16 2.88 12.61
CA HIS A 565 6.12 1.63 13.37
C HIS A 565 7.49 1.42 14.03
N GLU A 566 7.52 0.82 15.22
CA GLU A 566 8.77 0.61 15.97
C GLU A 566 9.81 -0.20 15.18
N TYR A 567 9.40 -1.21 14.39
CA TYR A 567 10.34 -2.01 13.58
C TYR A 567 10.97 -1.23 12.41
N LYS A 568 10.34 -0.15 11.94
CA LYS A 568 10.89 0.73 10.88
C LYS A 568 11.95 1.68 11.41
N ARG A 569 12.02 1.79 12.72
CA ARG A 569 13.09 2.43 13.50
C ARG A 569 13.30 3.93 13.24
N GLN A 570 12.21 4.68 13.05
CA GLN A 570 12.31 6.15 13.08
C GLN A 570 12.95 6.64 14.38
N LEU A 571 12.77 5.91 15.47
CA LEU A 571 13.44 6.18 16.74
C LEU A 571 14.97 6.11 16.61
N LEU A 572 15.52 5.12 15.91
CA LEU A 572 16.98 5.03 15.65
C LEU A 572 17.49 6.28 14.93
N ASN A 573 16.76 6.75 13.92
CA ASN A 573 17.12 7.94 13.16
C ASN A 573 17.13 9.19 14.04
N ILE A 574 16.09 9.43 14.82
CA ILE A 574 16.04 10.65 15.67
C ILE A 574 17.04 10.59 16.83
N LEU A 575 17.30 9.43 17.40
CA LEU A 575 18.37 9.27 18.40
C LEU A 575 19.74 9.60 17.82
N HIS A 576 19.99 9.24 16.57
CA HIS A 576 21.22 9.61 15.88
C HIS A 576 21.31 11.13 15.63
N VAL A 577 20.20 11.78 15.29
CA VAL A 577 20.15 13.25 15.18
C VAL A 577 20.50 13.91 16.52
N MET A 578 19.99 13.38 17.64
CA MET A 578 20.33 13.84 18.98
C MET A 578 21.84 13.66 19.28
N HIS A 579 22.42 12.55 18.84
CA HIS A 579 23.85 12.31 18.95
C HIS A 579 24.68 13.34 18.16
N LEU A 580 24.32 13.61 16.92
CA LEU A 580 24.96 14.63 16.09
C LEU A 580 24.84 16.04 16.70
N TYR A 581 23.68 16.35 17.25
CA TYR A 581 23.47 17.61 17.98
C TYR A 581 24.44 17.74 19.18
N ASN A 582 24.58 16.68 19.95
CA ASN A 582 25.54 16.66 21.08
C ASN A 582 26.97 16.84 20.59
N GLU A 583 27.39 16.14 19.53
CA GLU A 583 28.72 16.21 18.95
C GLU A 583 29.04 17.64 18.48
N LEU A 584 28.13 18.30 17.79
CA LEU A 584 28.30 19.69 17.34
C LEU A 584 28.29 20.72 18.48
N LYS A 585 27.58 20.45 19.59
CA LYS A 585 27.61 21.32 20.78
C LYS A 585 28.93 21.19 21.53
N GLU A 586 29.52 20.02 21.58
CA GLU A 586 30.81 19.76 22.24
C GLU A 586 31.98 20.19 21.36
N HIS A 587 31.86 20.07 20.06
CA HIS A 587 32.88 20.31 19.05
C HIS A 587 32.37 21.23 17.93
N PRO A 588 32.14 22.50 18.21
CA PRO A 588 31.63 23.46 17.21
C PRO A 588 32.53 23.63 15.99
N GLU A 589 33.83 23.31 16.15
CA GLU A 589 34.85 23.35 15.10
C GLU A 589 34.78 22.24 14.08
N LEU A 590 33.99 21.21 14.31
CA LEU A 590 33.86 20.08 13.38
C LEU A 590 33.50 20.53 11.97
N ASP A 591 34.26 20.03 11.00
CA ASP A 591 33.91 20.15 9.58
C ASP A 591 32.74 19.19 9.26
N PHE A 592 31.55 19.67 9.54
CA PHE A 592 30.28 18.96 9.36
C PHE A 592 29.59 19.45 8.10
N TYR A 593 29.27 18.54 7.18
CA TYR A 593 28.52 18.89 5.98
C TYR A 593 27.04 19.13 6.35
N PRO A 594 26.42 20.26 5.95
CA PRO A 594 25.02 20.54 6.29
C PRO A 594 24.07 19.42 5.86
N ARG A 595 23.17 19.06 6.76
CA ARG A 595 22.20 17.96 6.55
C ARG A 595 20.80 18.35 6.99
N THR A 596 19.83 18.04 6.14
CA THR A 596 18.41 18.20 6.44
C THR A 596 17.79 16.81 6.58
N PHE A 597 17.36 16.47 7.81
CA PHE A 597 16.65 15.24 8.11
C PHE A 597 15.15 15.46 7.92
N ILE A 598 14.58 14.76 6.97
CA ILE A 598 13.18 14.91 6.58
C ILE A 598 12.41 13.63 6.95
N PHE A 599 11.42 13.81 7.84
CA PHE A 599 10.51 12.76 8.27
C PHE A 599 9.12 13.01 7.72
N GLY A 600 8.40 11.92 7.45
CA GLY A 600 6.97 11.95 7.19
C GLY A 600 6.40 10.59 7.57
N ALA A 601 5.40 10.60 8.45
CA ALA A 601 4.87 9.36 9.00
C ALA A 601 3.50 9.55 9.62
N LYS A 602 2.58 8.62 9.39
CA LYS A 602 1.34 8.51 10.16
C LYS A 602 1.46 7.31 11.10
N ALA A 603 1.11 7.51 12.38
CA ALA A 603 0.99 6.44 13.37
C ALA A 603 -0.46 5.98 13.48
N ALA A 604 -0.71 4.69 13.74
CA ALA A 604 -2.04 4.22 14.09
C ALA A 604 -2.54 4.95 15.36
N ALA A 605 -3.82 5.32 15.38
CA ALA A 605 -4.39 6.17 16.41
C ALA A 605 -4.18 5.64 17.84
N GLY A 606 -4.24 4.32 18.02
CA GLY A 606 -4.05 3.65 19.33
C GLY A 606 -2.58 3.28 19.65
N TYR A 607 -1.63 3.58 18.77
CA TYR A 607 -0.24 3.17 18.93
C TYR A 607 0.58 4.21 19.68
N ARG A 608 0.59 4.13 21.01
CA ARG A 608 1.16 5.15 21.92
C ARG A 608 2.64 5.44 21.65
N ASN A 609 3.50 4.42 21.57
CA ASN A 609 4.94 4.59 21.36
C ASN A 609 5.24 5.21 19.98
N ALA A 610 4.49 4.84 18.96
CA ALA A 610 4.61 5.43 17.64
C ALA A 610 4.24 6.93 17.64
N LYS A 611 3.13 7.29 18.29
CA LYS A 611 2.71 8.70 18.44
C LYS A 611 3.71 9.49 19.27
N LEU A 612 4.27 8.89 20.31
CA LEU A 612 5.29 9.52 21.16
C LEU A 612 6.61 9.72 20.39
N THR A 613 6.95 8.83 19.46
CA THR A 613 8.11 8.99 18.57
C THR A 613 7.92 10.19 17.63
N ILE A 614 6.72 10.42 17.11
CA ILE A 614 6.40 11.64 16.35
C ILE A 614 6.62 12.89 17.21
N LYS A 615 6.14 12.88 18.44
CA LYS A 615 6.36 13.98 19.40
C LYS A 615 7.84 14.21 19.66
N LEU A 616 8.63 13.16 19.81
CA LEU A 616 10.08 13.26 19.99
C LEU A 616 10.75 13.93 18.78
N ILE A 617 10.41 13.50 17.56
CA ILE A 617 10.95 14.11 16.32
C ILE A 617 10.68 15.62 16.29
N ASN A 618 9.44 16.03 16.56
CA ASN A 618 9.08 17.45 16.58
C ASN A 618 9.74 18.22 17.73
N SER A 619 9.89 17.61 18.89
CA SER A 619 10.57 18.22 20.05
C SER A 619 12.06 18.41 19.78
N VAL A 620 12.72 17.44 19.15
CA VAL A 620 14.12 17.58 18.71
C VAL A 620 14.25 18.65 17.64
N ALA A 621 13.32 18.69 16.68
CA ALA A 621 13.28 19.73 15.65
C ALA A 621 13.20 21.14 16.26
N ASP A 622 12.33 21.35 17.24
CA ASP A 622 12.18 22.64 17.91
C ASP A 622 13.47 23.11 18.59
N VAL A 623 14.19 22.21 19.23
CA VAL A 623 15.46 22.52 19.90
C VAL A 623 16.59 22.75 18.88
N VAL A 624 16.79 21.81 17.96
CA VAL A 624 17.93 21.82 17.04
C VAL A 624 17.83 22.95 16.01
N ASN A 625 16.64 23.15 15.44
CA ASN A 625 16.43 24.18 14.41
C ASN A 625 16.57 25.60 14.95
N ASN A 626 16.34 25.82 16.24
CA ASN A 626 16.38 27.12 16.89
C ASN A 626 17.66 27.37 17.71
N ASP A 627 18.60 26.43 17.76
CA ASP A 627 19.86 26.60 18.48
C ASP A 627 20.89 27.33 17.60
N PRO A 628 21.28 28.59 17.97
CA PRO A 628 22.25 29.37 17.20
C PRO A 628 23.61 28.67 17.10
N ALA A 629 24.00 27.84 18.09
CA ALA A 629 25.27 27.15 18.08
C ALA A 629 25.36 26.07 16.96
N ILE A 630 24.25 25.59 16.49
CA ILE A 630 24.18 24.65 15.36
C ILE A 630 24.34 25.37 14.02
N ASN A 631 23.95 26.64 13.95
CA ASN A 631 24.11 27.51 12.79
C ASN A 631 23.61 26.90 11.47
N GLY A 632 22.47 26.23 11.50
CA GLY A 632 21.85 25.58 10.34
C GLY A 632 22.56 24.35 9.78
N LYS A 633 23.61 23.84 10.44
CA LYS A 633 24.31 22.61 10.04
C LYS A 633 23.39 21.39 10.07
N ILE A 634 22.42 21.37 10.99
CA ILE A 634 21.36 20.37 11.05
C ILE A 634 20.01 21.08 10.99
N ARG A 635 19.13 20.58 10.13
CA ARG A 635 17.70 20.89 10.12
C ARG A 635 16.92 19.59 10.26
N VAL A 636 15.85 19.63 11.04
CA VAL A 636 14.93 18.53 11.23
C VAL A 636 13.54 19.00 10.82
N VAL A 637 12.92 18.26 9.90
CA VAL A 637 11.62 18.59 9.34
C VAL A 637 10.71 17.38 9.47
N PHE A 638 9.50 17.56 10.01
CA PHE A 638 8.43 16.57 9.97
C PHE A 638 7.35 17.06 9.01
N ILE A 639 7.22 16.39 7.87
CA ILE A 639 6.20 16.72 6.87
C ILE A 639 4.86 16.15 7.33
N GLU A 640 3.93 17.05 7.60
CA GLU A 640 2.58 16.75 8.05
C GLU A 640 1.77 16.02 6.96
N ASN A 641 0.93 15.10 7.40
CA ASN A 641 -0.03 14.42 6.53
C ASN A 641 0.60 13.77 5.29
N TYR A 642 1.66 12.98 5.50
CA TYR A 642 2.31 12.25 4.43
C TYR A 642 1.29 11.44 3.60
N ASN A 643 1.23 11.69 2.29
CA ASN A 643 0.30 11.10 1.34
C ASN A 643 0.99 10.91 -0.03
N VAL A 644 0.27 10.43 -1.05
CA VAL A 644 0.85 10.18 -2.38
C VAL A 644 1.32 11.48 -3.03
N SER A 645 0.55 12.57 -2.91
CA SER A 645 0.85 13.85 -3.57
C SER A 645 2.13 14.50 -3.06
N ASN A 646 2.32 14.58 -1.72
CA ASN A 646 3.58 15.12 -1.18
C ASN A 646 4.75 14.13 -1.30
N ALA A 647 4.48 12.84 -1.30
CA ALA A 647 5.48 11.80 -1.53
C ALA A 647 6.19 11.97 -2.89
N GLU A 648 5.46 12.31 -3.94
CA GLU A 648 6.03 12.53 -5.29
C GLU A 648 7.09 13.63 -5.29
N ILE A 649 6.85 14.73 -4.58
CA ILE A 649 7.83 15.83 -4.44
C ILE A 649 9.04 15.37 -3.62
N ILE A 650 8.81 14.60 -2.58
CA ILE A 650 9.85 14.13 -1.65
C ILE A 650 10.78 13.14 -2.35
N PHE A 651 10.23 12.14 -3.05
CA PHE A 651 11.06 11.13 -3.75
C PHE A 651 11.98 11.76 -4.80
N ALA A 652 11.51 12.76 -5.53
CA ALA A 652 12.29 13.46 -6.54
C ALA A 652 13.47 14.23 -5.96
N ALA A 653 13.35 14.71 -4.71
CA ALA A 653 14.32 15.59 -4.06
C ALA A 653 15.32 14.87 -3.15
N ALA A 654 15.09 13.64 -2.76
CA ALA A 654 15.93 12.94 -1.77
C ALA A 654 17.32 12.61 -2.30
N ASP A 655 18.34 12.82 -1.46
CA ASP A 655 19.71 12.33 -1.68
C ASP A 655 19.91 10.96 -1.05
N VAL A 656 19.40 10.76 0.16
CA VAL A 656 19.54 9.55 0.95
C VAL A 656 18.17 8.96 1.26
N SER A 657 18.01 7.69 0.97
CA SER A 657 16.83 6.88 1.25
C SER A 657 17.05 6.05 2.51
N GLU A 658 16.38 6.42 3.59
CA GLU A 658 16.45 5.72 4.88
C GLU A 658 15.56 4.47 4.88
N GLN A 659 16.20 3.29 4.80
CA GLN A 659 15.55 1.98 4.76
C GLN A 659 16.11 1.11 5.90
N ILE A 660 15.89 1.57 7.12
CA ILE A 660 16.62 1.15 8.33
C ILE A 660 15.82 0.22 9.26
N SER A 661 14.84 -0.51 8.73
CA SER A 661 14.11 -1.52 9.50
C SER A 661 15.03 -2.52 10.19
N THR A 662 14.60 -3.08 11.31
CA THR A 662 15.28 -4.23 11.91
C THR A 662 15.26 -5.36 10.88
N ALA A 663 16.43 -5.90 10.57
CA ALA A 663 16.56 -7.00 9.59
C ALA A 663 15.62 -8.16 9.96
N SER A 664 14.99 -8.77 8.98
CA SER A 664 13.94 -9.78 9.09
C SER A 664 12.53 -9.27 9.40
N LYS A 665 12.28 -7.97 9.48
CA LYS A 665 10.96 -7.43 9.86
C LYS A 665 10.18 -6.77 8.72
N GLU A 666 10.85 -6.09 7.80
CA GLU A 666 10.19 -5.52 6.61
C GLU A 666 10.06 -6.61 5.53
N ALA A 667 8.83 -6.94 5.15
CA ALA A 667 8.59 -7.97 4.13
C ALA A 667 9.23 -7.62 2.77
N SER A 668 9.05 -6.41 2.32
CA SER A 668 9.65 -5.89 1.08
C SER A 668 10.06 -4.43 1.22
N GLY A 669 9.10 -3.55 1.50
CA GLY A 669 9.20 -2.13 1.22
C GLY A 669 8.94 -1.87 -0.27
N THR A 670 8.45 -0.67 -0.57
CA THR A 670 8.32 -0.13 -1.94
C THR A 670 8.83 1.29 -2.03
N GLY A 671 8.90 2.01 -0.90
CA GLY A 671 9.54 3.33 -0.83
C GLY A 671 11.00 3.28 -1.27
N ASN A 672 11.73 2.24 -0.88
CA ASN A 672 13.11 1.98 -1.32
C ASN A 672 13.25 1.96 -2.85
N MET A 673 12.31 1.36 -3.57
CA MET A 673 12.31 1.30 -5.04
C MET A 673 12.02 2.67 -5.67
N LYS A 674 11.12 3.46 -5.07
CA LYS A 674 10.76 4.82 -5.54
C LYS A 674 11.94 5.79 -5.40
N PHE A 675 12.64 5.73 -4.28
CA PHE A 675 13.87 6.49 -4.07
C PHE A 675 14.97 6.10 -5.06
N MET A 676 15.19 4.80 -5.24
CA MET A 676 16.18 4.28 -6.20
C MET A 676 15.90 4.77 -7.61
N LEU A 677 14.65 4.70 -8.06
CA LEU A 677 14.21 5.17 -9.38
C LEU A 677 14.42 6.68 -9.56
N ASN A 678 14.44 7.46 -8.49
CA ASN A 678 14.67 8.90 -8.50
C ASN A 678 16.13 9.30 -8.16
N GLY A 679 17.04 8.34 -8.06
CA GLY A 679 18.46 8.58 -7.89
C GLY A 679 18.93 8.85 -6.46
N ALA A 680 18.12 8.55 -5.45
CA ALA A 680 18.58 8.54 -4.06
C ALA A 680 19.39 7.28 -3.76
N LEU A 681 20.43 7.40 -2.93
CA LEU A 681 21.23 6.27 -2.48
C LEU A 681 20.60 5.65 -1.23
N THR A 682 20.54 4.34 -1.18
CA THR A 682 19.98 3.61 -0.04
C THR A 682 20.95 3.58 1.14
N LEU A 683 20.50 4.05 2.29
CA LEU A 683 21.08 3.78 3.60
C LEU A 683 20.14 2.83 4.33
N GLY A 684 20.58 1.60 4.55
CA GLY A 684 19.66 0.59 5.07
C GLY A 684 20.32 -0.66 5.63
N THR A 685 19.47 -1.53 6.11
CA THR A 685 19.80 -2.89 6.54
C THR A 685 19.55 -3.88 5.41
N MET A 686 20.14 -5.07 5.51
CA MET A 686 19.90 -6.17 4.57
C MET A 686 18.57 -6.85 4.93
N ASP A 687 17.47 -6.17 4.57
CA ASP A 687 16.11 -6.55 4.88
C ASP A 687 15.19 -6.32 3.68
N GLY A 688 14.16 -7.13 3.56
CA GLY A 688 13.17 -7.04 2.49
C GLY A 688 13.78 -6.91 1.09
N ALA A 689 13.26 -5.98 0.31
CA ALA A 689 13.75 -5.72 -1.04
C ALA A 689 15.09 -4.97 -1.07
N ASN A 690 15.59 -4.44 0.06
CA ASN A 690 16.93 -3.82 0.10
C ASN A 690 18.01 -4.79 -0.37
N VAL A 691 17.87 -6.07 -0.03
CA VAL A 691 18.82 -7.14 -0.47
C VAL A 691 18.93 -7.16 -2.00
N GLU A 692 17.78 -7.14 -2.67
CA GLU A 692 17.72 -7.18 -4.13
C GLU A 692 18.14 -5.85 -4.77
N ILE A 693 17.89 -4.71 -4.09
CA ILE A 693 18.38 -3.39 -4.53
C ILE A 693 19.92 -3.36 -4.55
N VAL A 694 20.54 -3.83 -3.46
CA VAL A 694 22.01 -3.88 -3.35
C VAL A 694 22.61 -4.83 -4.38
N GLU A 695 21.97 -5.96 -4.65
CA GLU A 695 22.40 -6.88 -5.71
C GLU A 695 22.37 -6.24 -7.10
N GLU A 696 21.36 -5.44 -7.40
CA GLU A 696 21.19 -4.79 -8.70
C GLU A 696 22.18 -3.62 -8.89
N VAL A 697 22.46 -2.83 -7.84
CA VAL A 697 23.24 -1.60 -7.96
C VAL A 697 24.70 -1.76 -7.53
N GLY A 698 25.02 -2.80 -6.77
CA GLY A 698 26.32 -3.03 -6.15
C GLY A 698 26.45 -2.41 -4.76
N GLU A 699 27.20 -3.07 -3.88
CA GLU A 699 27.40 -2.61 -2.49
C GLU A 699 28.10 -1.25 -2.41
N GLU A 700 28.94 -0.91 -3.39
CA GLU A 700 29.63 0.38 -3.49
C GLU A 700 28.68 1.56 -3.73
N ASN A 701 27.46 1.31 -4.17
CA ASN A 701 26.45 2.33 -4.47
C ASN A 701 25.30 2.36 -3.44
N ALA A 702 25.52 1.78 -2.27
CA ALA A 702 24.59 1.77 -1.14
C ALA A 702 25.38 1.81 0.18
N PHE A 703 24.69 2.14 1.27
CA PHE A 703 25.28 2.20 2.60
C PHE A 703 24.57 1.20 3.51
N ILE A 704 25.22 0.06 3.76
CA ILE A 704 24.62 -1.03 4.55
C ILE A 704 25.22 -1.03 5.95
N PHE A 705 24.37 -1.31 6.94
CA PHE A 705 24.73 -1.40 8.35
C PHE A 705 23.86 -2.42 9.09
N GLY A 706 24.23 -2.69 10.33
CA GLY A 706 23.42 -3.41 11.31
C GLY A 706 23.48 -4.93 11.20
N LEU A 707 22.73 -5.56 12.08
CA LEU A 707 22.58 -7.01 12.12
C LEU A 707 21.97 -7.56 10.84
N SER A 708 22.40 -8.75 10.45
CA SER A 708 21.73 -9.55 9.42
C SER A 708 20.42 -10.15 9.94
N ALA A 709 19.53 -10.56 9.03
CA ALA A 709 18.29 -11.24 9.40
C ALA A 709 18.55 -12.50 10.25
N GLN A 710 19.59 -13.27 9.91
CA GLN A 710 19.93 -14.48 10.66
C GLN A 710 20.40 -14.17 12.08
N GLU A 711 21.18 -13.12 12.27
CA GLU A 711 21.61 -12.69 13.60
C GLU A 711 20.44 -12.23 14.46
N VAL A 712 19.49 -11.46 13.89
CA VAL A 712 18.27 -11.07 14.59
C VAL A 712 17.45 -12.29 15.01
N ILE A 713 17.20 -13.22 14.09
CA ILE A 713 16.46 -14.45 14.36
C ILE A 713 17.16 -15.28 15.45
N ASN A 714 18.48 -15.36 15.42
CA ASN A 714 19.24 -16.06 16.46
C ASN A 714 19.08 -15.41 17.84
N TYR A 715 19.16 -14.09 17.94
CA TYR A 715 18.91 -13.38 19.20
C TYR A 715 17.49 -13.55 19.70
N GLU A 716 16.50 -13.53 18.81
CA GLU A 716 15.09 -13.75 19.17
C GLU A 716 14.85 -15.16 19.70
N ASN A 717 15.44 -16.17 19.07
CA ASN A 717 15.22 -17.58 19.44
C ASN A 717 16.06 -18.03 20.65
N HIS A 718 17.25 -17.49 20.83
CA HIS A 718 18.23 -17.99 21.81
C HIS A 718 18.62 -16.96 22.87
N GLY A 719 18.20 -15.69 22.74
CA GLY A 719 18.60 -14.61 23.65
C GLY A 719 20.08 -14.21 23.48
N GLY A 720 20.66 -13.67 24.53
CA GLY A 720 22.08 -13.26 24.55
C GLY A 720 22.33 -11.79 24.22
N TYR A 721 21.28 -10.97 24.10
CA TYR A 721 21.36 -9.53 23.93
C TYR A 721 20.82 -8.81 25.18
N ASP A 722 21.67 -7.94 25.76
CA ASP A 722 21.29 -7.06 26.88
C ASP A 722 21.60 -5.60 26.52
N PRO A 723 20.59 -4.75 26.24
CA PRO A 723 20.83 -3.34 25.92
C PRO A 723 21.49 -2.54 27.05
N MET A 724 21.38 -3.00 28.31
CA MET A 724 22.07 -2.35 29.43
C MET A 724 23.59 -2.40 29.35
N GLU A 725 24.16 -3.42 28.70
CA GLU A 725 25.61 -3.49 28.45
C GLU A 725 26.05 -2.31 27.58
N ILE A 726 25.31 -1.99 26.53
CA ILE A 726 25.61 -0.87 25.65
C ILE A 726 25.47 0.45 26.40
N PHE A 727 24.37 0.63 27.14
CA PHE A 727 24.14 1.81 27.98
C PHE A 727 25.27 2.05 28.98
N ASN A 728 25.77 1.01 29.59
CA ASN A 728 26.84 1.11 30.58
C ASN A 728 28.22 1.39 29.98
N ASN A 729 28.50 0.89 28.77
CA ASN A 729 29.82 0.92 28.15
C ASN A 729 29.99 2.01 27.08
N ASP A 730 28.92 2.55 26.53
CA ASP A 730 28.94 3.60 25.50
C ASP A 730 28.41 4.91 26.10
N GLN A 731 29.31 5.89 26.28
CA GLN A 731 28.96 7.17 26.88
C GLN A 731 28.06 8.03 25.96
N ASP A 732 28.24 7.94 24.64
CA ASP A 732 27.47 8.71 23.68
C ASP A 732 26.02 8.21 23.63
N VAL A 733 25.84 6.88 23.59
CA VAL A 733 24.50 6.25 23.68
C VAL A 733 23.84 6.58 25.01
N ARG A 734 24.59 6.45 26.12
CA ARG A 734 24.06 6.81 27.46
C ARG A 734 23.58 8.26 27.49
N LYS A 735 24.35 9.20 26.96
CA LYS A 735 24.01 10.61 26.93
C LYS A 735 22.70 10.85 26.18
N VAL A 736 22.58 10.28 25.02
CA VAL A 736 21.37 10.39 24.18
C VAL A 736 20.15 9.81 24.90
N LEU A 737 20.27 8.63 25.51
CA LEU A 737 19.16 8.02 26.23
C LEU A 737 18.76 8.80 27.48
N MET A 738 19.73 9.34 28.22
CA MET A 738 19.43 10.20 29.37
C MET A 738 18.73 11.50 28.98
N GLN A 739 18.94 12.00 27.77
CA GLN A 739 18.22 13.17 27.24
C GLN A 739 16.72 12.92 26.98
N LEU A 740 16.29 11.66 26.92
CA LEU A 740 14.86 11.31 26.88
C LEU A 740 14.15 11.58 28.21
N ILE A 741 14.88 11.63 29.36
CA ILE A 741 14.31 11.71 30.69
C ILE A 741 14.85 12.85 31.55
N ASN A 742 15.67 13.76 30.99
CA ASN A 742 16.26 14.86 31.75
C ASN A 742 15.74 16.25 31.33
N GLY A 743 14.76 16.31 30.44
CA GLY A 743 14.13 17.55 29.98
C GLY A 743 14.90 18.29 28.87
N THR A 744 15.99 17.77 28.34
CA THR A 744 16.74 18.43 27.25
C THR A 744 15.85 18.78 26.06
N PHE A 745 14.98 17.88 25.62
CA PHE A 745 14.05 18.05 24.49
C PHE A 745 12.60 18.29 24.94
N ALA A 746 12.31 18.27 26.23
CA ALA A 746 11.01 18.57 26.80
C ALA A 746 11.19 19.26 28.15
N PRO A 747 11.62 20.55 28.19
CA PRO A 747 11.93 21.21 29.44
C PRO A 747 10.75 21.33 30.42
N GLY A 748 9.52 21.38 29.89
CA GLY A 748 8.31 21.45 30.69
C GLY A 748 7.83 20.13 31.29
N ASP A 749 8.33 19.00 30.75
CA ASP A 749 7.98 17.65 31.21
C ASP A 749 9.13 16.66 30.97
N PRO A 750 10.11 16.58 31.86
CA PRO A 750 11.24 15.67 31.74
C PRO A 750 10.88 14.20 31.59
N GLU A 751 9.69 13.81 32.06
CA GLU A 751 9.20 12.42 32.04
C GLU A 751 8.46 12.06 30.75
N LEU A 752 8.25 13.02 29.84
CA LEU A 752 7.44 12.85 28.63
C LEU A 752 7.87 11.64 27.80
N PHE A 753 9.18 11.47 27.57
CA PHE A 753 9.72 10.40 26.72
C PHE A 753 10.21 9.18 27.52
N ARG A 754 9.90 9.09 28.83
CA ARG A 754 10.24 7.91 29.64
C ARG A 754 9.69 6.60 29.06
N PRO A 755 8.49 6.51 28.47
CA PRO A 755 8.05 5.27 27.83
C PRO A 755 8.99 4.77 26.74
N LEU A 756 9.59 5.66 25.94
CA LEU A 756 10.59 5.30 24.92
C LEU A 756 11.89 4.83 25.58
N TYR A 757 12.37 5.52 26.62
CA TYR A 757 13.53 5.12 27.41
C TYR A 757 13.33 3.71 27.99
N ASN A 758 12.17 3.44 28.59
CA ASN A 758 11.84 2.14 29.17
C ASN A 758 11.74 1.04 28.12
N SER A 759 11.22 1.32 26.93
CA SER A 759 11.16 0.34 25.83
C SER A 759 12.56 -0.12 25.37
N LEU A 760 13.57 0.72 25.55
CA LEU A 760 14.94 0.43 25.15
C LEU A 760 15.76 -0.27 26.24
N LEU A 761 15.51 0.01 27.53
CA LEU A 761 16.39 -0.43 28.63
C LEU A 761 15.71 -1.34 29.66
N ASN A 762 14.45 -1.18 29.91
CA ASN A 762 13.75 -1.87 30.99
C ASN A 762 12.79 -2.93 30.43
N THR A 763 12.99 -4.17 30.85
CA THR A 763 11.97 -5.21 30.65
C THR A 763 10.77 -4.91 31.53
N GLN A 764 9.62 -4.65 30.95
CA GLN A 764 8.35 -4.55 31.66
C GLN A 764 7.54 -5.84 31.49
N CYS A 765 7.26 -6.54 32.57
CA CYS A 765 6.48 -7.78 32.60
C CYS A 765 7.10 -8.91 31.76
N THR A 766 6.56 -9.20 30.59
CA THR A 766 7.02 -10.28 29.68
C THR A 766 7.73 -9.76 28.43
N ALA A 767 7.75 -8.45 28.22
CA ALA A 767 8.37 -7.86 27.03
C ALA A 767 9.90 -7.72 27.21
N LYS A 768 10.65 -8.08 26.19
CA LYS A 768 12.10 -7.86 26.12
C LYS A 768 12.37 -6.37 25.86
N ALA A 769 13.38 -5.79 26.55
CA ALA A 769 13.85 -4.44 26.24
C ALA A 769 14.54 -4.41 24.87
N ASP A 770 14.43 -3.27 24.20
CA ASP A 770 14.96 -3.04 22.85
C ASP A 770 14.65 -4.17 21.87
N THR A 771 13.37 -4.48 21.73
CA THR A 771 12.84 -5.57 20.90
C THR A 771 13.31 -5.48 19.45
N TYR A 772 13.59 -4.27 18.95
CA TYR A 772 13.98 -4.03 17.55
C TYR A 772 15.46 -3.71 17.39
N PHE A 773 16.30 -3.99 18.38
CA PHE A 773 17.78 -3.89 18.31
C PHE A 773 18.31 -2.50 17.93
N ILE A 774 17.62 -1.46 18.35
CA ILE A 774 18.02 -0.07 18.08
C ILE A 774 19.41 0.24 18.64
N LEU A 775 19.67 -0.10 19.91
CA LEU A 775 20.95 0.17 20.55
C LEU A 775 22.08 -0.71 19.99
N LYS A 776 21.73 -1.94 19.59
CA LYS A 776 22.70 -2.88 19.00
C LYS A 776 23.23 -2.36 17.65
N ASP A 777 22.33 -1.76 16.84
CA ASP A 777 22.67 -1.24 15.52
C ASP A 777 23.11 0.24 15.53
N PHE A 778 22.99 0.95 16.67
CA PHE A 778 23.22 2.39 16.73
C PHE A 778 24.61 2.80 16.25
N LYS A 779 25.66 2.15 16.72
CA LYS A 779 27.03 2.48 16.35
C LYS A 779 27.30 2.25 14.86
N SER A 780 26.88 1.11 14.33
CA SER A 780 27.04 0.80 12.89
C SER A 780 26.24 1.75 12.02
N TYR A 781 25.06 2.19 12.47
CA TYR A 781 24.26 3.22 11.81
C TYR A 781 24.99 4.58 11.78
N ALA A 782 25.52 5.03 12.91
CA ALA A 782 26.29 6.26 12.99
C ALA A 782 27.55 6.23 12.08
N GLU A 783 28.24 5.09 12.01
CA GLU A 783 29.37 4.89 11.10
C GLU A 783 28.94 4.91 9.63
N ALA A 784 27.80 4.31 9.29
CA ALA A 784 27.22 4.38 7.94
C ALA A 784 26.87 5.82 7.55
N GLN A 785 26.31 6.60 8.46
CA GLN A 785 26.01 8.02 8.25
C GLN A 785 27.28 8.86 8.00
N LYS A 786 28.39 8.55 8.66
CA LYS A 786 29.68 9.18 8.36
C LYS A 786 30.19 8.82 6.96
N ARG A 787 29.99 7.58 6.52
CA ARG A 787 30.33 7.17 5.14
C ARG A 787 29.48 7.91 4.11
N VAL A 788 28.19 8.15 4.39
CA VAL A 788 27.31 8.98 3.54
C VAL A 788 27.88 10.38 3.38
N GLU A 789 28.25 11.04 4.47
CA GLU A 789 28.83 12.39 4.41
C GLU A 789 30.11 12.43 3.58
N ALA A 790 31.02 11.48 3.83
CA ALA A 790 32.29 11.41 3.11
C ALA A 790 32.06 11.17 1.61
N ALA A 791 31.11 10.30 1.24
CA ALA A 791 30.75 10.04 -0.15
C ALA A 791 30.10 11.25 -0.82
N TYR A 792 29.25 11.98 -0.11
CA TYR A 792 28.55 13.16 -0.67
C TYR A 792 29.52 14.31 -1.01
N ARG A 793 30.64 14.45 -0.29
CA ARG A 793 31.68 15.43 -0.56
C ARG A 793 32.39 15.20 -1.90
N ASP A 794 32.40 13.95 -2.41
CA ASP A 794 32.88 13.60 -3.74
C ASP A 794 31.72 13.65 -4.74
N GLU A 795 31.42 14.87 -5.21
CA GLU A 795 30.25 15.16 -6.03
C GLU A 795 30.19 14.28 -7.31
N ASP A 796 31.32 14.02 -7.93
CA ASP A 796 31.39 13.21 -9.15
C ASP A 796 31.02 11.74 -8.89
N ASN A 797 31.60 11.16 -7.85
CA ASN A 797 31.28 9.78 -7.45
C ASN A 797 29.86 9.63 -6.92
N TRP A 798 29.36 10.65 -6.21
CA TRP A 798 27.97 10.68 -5.77
C TRP A 798 27.01 10.72 -6.97
N ALA A 799 27.25 11.59 -7.94
CA ALA A 799 26.47 11.65 -9.17
C ALA A 799 26.50 10.36 -9.96
N LYS A 800 27.68 9.73 -10.07
CA LYS A 800 27.84 8.41 -10.67
C LYS A 800 26.97 7.35 -9.99
N SER A 801 27.04 7.26 -8.68
CA SER A 801 26.23 6.30 -7.90
C SER A 801 24.72 6.58 -8.02
N ALA A 802 24.32 7.86 -8.04
CA ALA A 802 22.93 8.24 -8.23
C ALA A 802 22.39 7.84 -9.63
N ILE A 803 23.16 8.08 -10.69
CA ILE A 803 22.80 7.64 -12.04
C ILE A 803 22.71 6.10 -12.10
N LEU A 804 23.65 5.38 -11.48
CA LEU A 804 23.62 3.92 -11.43
C LEU A 804 22.40 3.38 -10.68
N ASN A 805 21.96 4.03 -9.61
CA ASN A 805 20.71 3.68 -8.92
C ASN A 805 19.50 3.76 -9.86
N VAL A 806 19.38 4.85 -10.62
CA VAL A 806 18.34 4.97 -11.65
C VAL A 806 18.48 3.89 -12.72
N ALA A 807 19.67 3.71 -13.26
CA ALA A 807 19.94 2.75 -14.32
C ALA A 807 19.67 1.29 -13.92
N CYS A 808 19.87 0.94 -12.66
CA CYS A 808 19.68 -0.41 -12.12
C CYS A 808 18.28 -0.67 -11.54
N SER A 809 17.36 0.28 -11.65
CA SER A 809 16.00 0.17 -11.08
C SER A 809 15.01 -0.66 -11.91
N GLY A 810 15.42 -1.12 -13.09
CA GLY A 810 14.53 -1.79 -14.05
C GLY A 810 13.81 -3.03 -13.52
N LYS A 811 14.44 -3.80 -12.64
CA LYS A 811 13.82 -4.96 -11.98
C LYS A 811 12.59 -4.59 -11.14
N PHE A 812 12.56 -3.39 -10.57
CA PHE A 812 11.56 -2.98 -9.57
C PHE A 812 10.33 -2.31 -10.17
N THR A 813 10.06 -2.53 -11.43
CA THR A 813 8.77 -2.18 -12.05
C THR A 813 7.67 -3.14 -11.63
N SER A 814 6.48 -2.60 -11.33
CA SER A 814 5.29 -3.43 -11.09
C SER A 814 4.83 -4.17 -12.37
N ASP A 815 5.25 -3.71 -13.55
CA ASP A 815 5.00 -4.42 -14.81
C ASP A 815 5.67 -5.81 -14.80
N ARG A 816 6.93 -5.91 -14.35
CA ARG A 816 7.61 -7.20 -14.17
C ARG A 816 6.90 -8.06 -13.13
N THR A 817 6.51 -7.48 -11.99
CA THR A 817 5.81 -8.21 -10.93
C THR A 817 4.50 -8.80 -11.44
N ILE A 818 3.68 -7.99 -12.11
CA ILE A 818 2.41 -8.44 -12.68
C ILE A 818 2.62 -9.51 -13.75
N GLN A 819 3.64 -9.36 -14.62
CA GLN A 819 3.93 -10.39 -15.62
C GLN A 819 4.26 -11.74 -14.96
N GLN A 820 5.02 -11.74 -13.86
CA GLN A 820 5.32 -12.96 -13.09
C GLN A 820 4.05 -13.55 -12.44
N TYR A 821 3.16 -12.74 -11.88
CA TYR A 821 1.85 -13.22 -11.39
C TYR A 821 1.04 -13.87 -12.52
N VAL A 822 1.00 -13.24 -13.69
CA VAL A 822 0.27 -13.77 -14.85
C VAL A 822 0.86 -15.11 -15.32
N ASP A 823 2.17 -15.17 -15.49
CA ASP A 823 2.84 -16.35 -16.03
C ASP A 823 2.81 -17.55 -15.07
N GLU A 824 2.92 -17.30 -13.77
CA GLU A 824 3.14 -18.36 -12.77
C GLU A 824 1.91 -18.67 -11.90
N ILE A 825 0.95 -17.75 -11.76
CA ILE A 825 -0.19 -17.89 -10.85
C ILE A 825 -1.52 -17.77 -11.59
N TRP A 826 -1.77 -16.64 -12.27
CA TRP A 826 -3.10 -16.33 -12.80
C TRP A 826 -3.37 -16.89 -14.19
N HIS A 827 -2.37 -17.04 -15.04
CA HIS A 827 -2.46 -17.52 -16.42
C HIS A 827 -3.52 -16.73 -17.22
N LEU A 828 -3.38 -15.40 -17.24
CA LEU A 828 -4.26 -14.49 -17.98
C LEU A 828 -3.77 -14.33 -19.43
N ASP A 829 -4.71 -14.11 -20.33
CA ASP A 829 -4.46 -13.73 -21.72
C ASP A 829 -4.59 -12.22 -21.93
N LYS A 830 -3.71 -11.64 -22.72
CA LYS A 830 -3.79 -10.23 -23.11
C LYS A 830 -4.96 -9.99 -24.04
N VAL A 831 -5.64 -8.87 -23.83
CA VAL A 831 -6.65 -8.35 -24.76
C VAL A 831 -6.10 -7.10 -25.42
N VAL A 832 -6.18 -7.05 -26.74
CA VAL A 832 -5.76 -5.93 -27.56
C VAL A 832 -6.99 -5.32 -28.22
N LEU A 833 -7.22 -4.03 -28.00
CA LEU A 833 -8.30 -3.31 -28.68
C LEU A 833 -7.94 -3.12 -30.18
N LYS A 834 -8.88 -3.47 -31.05
CA LYS A 834 -8.73 -3.40 -32.52
C LYS A 834 -9.19 -2.07 -33.07
#